data_32bfeb267254ac42f54fea3f4e7fea92
#
_entry.id   32bfeb267254ac42f54fea3f4e7fea92
#
_cell.length_a   1.000
_cell.length_b   1.000
_cell.length_c   1.000
_cell.angle_alpha   90.00
_cell.angle_beta   90.00
_cell.angle_gamma   90.00
#
_symmetry.space_group_name_H-M   'P 1'
#
loop_
_entity.id
_entity.type
_entity.pdbx_description
1 polymer ?
#
loop_
_entity_poly.entity_id
_entity_poly.type
_entity_poly.pdbx_seq_one_letter_code
_entity_poly.pdbx_strand_id
1 'polypeptide(L)'
;MKRFLIVFIASVIYAGFASAQERSGKVTDNNGRPVEFATVALLTEDGQAAVTVTDTLGRFSLTAVGGKYRINIRHLAYQPLEQSIYLSDAASKAGDFCLKELETNLNEVTVTASAITREADRFVMRMNNMPLTLNKDAIEVLQLAPGVWVDRNGISINGARGTKVFINERELKIKGKELMDYLRNFRSADIVRVEIIPQAGAEYSADSFGGVIKLTLRKQLENGISGHVKAGTAQSQTLADYQPSASLNAHAGRWTFNTFVSANILPEGKTNSVETRNFRTGDNQDYFSVSDVNRTLHSGLGRLGIVYEPDKRNSFGVEAEYSAVSARSPSGVTTRTKPNGILVNSESDYRQKETDRTCSMTLNYVHALDTLGSTFKVIADCTNKHVEGDNDYHTSFIRNGKTSDSVYRNNTSSHYRIYTADGVLSKQLSPRTKLVAGVKYTHNDMSNTVRYESLLPSGWHPLPAYHYSLGYTEHIGAVYGTFSAEYNRLSLVAGLRGEYTHANGHHHRICQSYFDLFPNLNVTYSFDPMRTFMLIGQYSRNIERPNFRRLHPNRIQYSEYSYYIGNPALRPTYIHKIGLTAVYRYRYVLSIGANLHHDLVREVRKTEMSDPNVTYIIPENHPTENHYYAVLSAPFRPTRWWDMNVNLVGVKQDIRGTESDRRVSHYLYFANVTTGFSLPAKFHLELTYSGTSRLYSANSGIEPRHLFHFSVKRQLLNDRLTASLGINNVFDRKIVYFSEMKHLTTRTEVYNPQDARYLKFSLNYTFSAGKHFKSRTLENGSEAEKNRLKRTSDTR
;
A
#
# COMPACT_ATOMS: atom_id res chain seq x y z
N MET A 1 -37.52 -16.11 -11.12
CA MET A 1 -36.16 -15.63 -11.26
C MET A 1 -35.15 -16.63 -11.85
N LYS A 2 -35.24 -17.97 -11.60
CA LYS A 2 -34.33 -18.96 -12.21
C LYS A 2 -34.44 -19.16 -13.73
N ARG A 3 -35.57 -18.84 -14.33
CA ARG A 3 -35.78 -18.99 -15.79
C ARG A 3 -35.32 -17.78 -16.63
N PHE A 4 -35.15 -16.60 -16.04
CA PHE A 4 -34.60 -15.42 -16.71
C PHE A 4 -33.08 -15.41 -16.80
N LEU A 5 -32.40 -16.05 -15.84
CA LEU A 5 -30.93 -16.15 -15.84
C LEU A 5 -30.39 -17.10 -16.93
N ILE A 6 -31.13 -18.18 -17.22
CA ILE A 6 -30.75 -19.18 -18.24
C ILE A 6 -30.93 -18.60 -19.67
N VAL A 7 -31.94 -17.78 -19.89
CA VAL A 7 -32.17 -17.13 -21.18
C VAL A 7 -31.15 -16.03 -21.46
N PHE A 8 -30.69 -15.32 -20.45
CA PHE A 8 -29.63 -14.29 -20.58
C PHE A 8 -28.26 -14.91 -20.87
N ILE A 9 -27.94 -16.06 -20.26
CA ILE A 9 -26.70 -16.80 -20.55
C ILE A 9 -26.74 -17.46 -21.91
N ALA A 10 -27.90 -17.92 -22.37
CA ALA A 10 -28.05 -18.52 -23.69
C ALA A 10 -28.03 -17.49 -24.84
N SER A 11 -28.47 -16.25 -24.62
CA SER A 11 -28.43 -15.19 -25.65
C SER A 11 -27.06 -14.55 -25.86
N VAL A 12 -26.09 -14.71 -24.87
CA VAL A 12 -24.70 -14.24 -25.00
C VAL A 12 -23.83 -15.22 -25.79
N ILE A 13 -24.26 -16.49 -25.94
CA ILE A 13 -23.48 -17.54 -26.62
C ILE A 13 -23.71 -17.57 -28.17
N TYR A 14 -24.66 -16.82 -28.70
CA TYR A 14 -25.05 -16.88 -30.12
C TYR A 14 -24.64 -15.67 -30.98
N ALA A 15 -23.71 -14.81 -30.53
CA ALA A 15 -23.09 -13.77 -31.35
C ALA A 15 -21.95 -14.35 -32.17
N GLY A 16 -22.14 -14.44 -33.48
CA GLY A 16 -21.36 -15.14 -34.47
C GLY A 16 -19.83 -15.09 -34.37
N PHE A 17 -19.22 -16.25 -34.49
CA PHE A 17 -17.78 -16.49 -34.57
C PHE A 17 -17.26 -16.11 -35.96
N ALA A 18 -16.70 -14.92 -36.10
CA ALA A 18 -15.68 -14.71 -37.14
C ALA A 18 -14.38 -15.33 -36.57
N SER A 19 -13.89 -16.40 -37.16
CA SER A 19 -12.69 -17.13 -36.68
C SER A 19 -11.45 -16.28 -36.93
N ALA A 20 -11.02 -15.53 -35.95
CA ALA A 20 -9.73 -14.86 -35.99
C ALA A 20 -8.65 -15.91 -35.72
N GLN A 21 -7.70 -16.08 -36.64
CA GLN A 21 -6.60 -17.04 -36.53
C GLN A 21 -5.33 -16.38 -36.04
N GLU A 22 -4.51 -17.14 -35.31
CA GLU A 22 -3.19 -16.73 -34.85
C GLU A 22 -2.21 -16.74 -36.04
N ARG A 23 -1.51 -15.63 -36.25
CA ARG A 23 -0.58 -15.37 -37.34
C ARG A 23 0.79 -15.07 -36.76
N SER A 24 1.79 -15.86 -37.14
CA SER A 24 3.17 -15.64 -36.69
C SER A 24 4.03 -15.00 -37.78
N GLY A 25 5.08 -14.30 -37.36
CA GLY A 25 6.07 -13.72 -38.26
C GLY A 25 7.38 -13.44 -37.54
N LYS A 26 8.37 -12.92 -38.27
CA LYS A 26 9.69 -12.60 -37.73
C LYS A 26 10.15 -11.23 -38.21
N VAL A 27 10.81 -10.47 -37.33
CA VAL A 27 11.42 -9.19 -37.63
C VAL A 27 12.93 -9.29 -37.44
N THR A 28 13.69 -8.92 -38.48
CA THR A 28 15.16 -8.89 -38.46
C THR A 28 15.69 -7.53 -38.90
N ASP A 29 16.94 -7.25 -38.62
CA ASP A 29 17.68 -6.12 -39.21
C ASP A 29 18.30 -6.45 -40.57
N ASN A 30 18.95 -5.49 -41.21
CA ASN A 30 19.64 -5.67 -42.51
C ASN A 30 20.80 -6.70 -42.45
N ASN A 31 21.28 -7.06 -41.28
CA ASN A 31 22.32 -8.04 -41.04
C ASN A 31 21.76 -9.42 -40.66
N GLY A 32 20.44 -9.62 -40.74
CA GLY A 32 19.77 -10.85 -40.38
C GLY A 32 19.62 -11.08 -38.88
N ARG A 33 19.98 -10.11 -38.01
CA ARG A 33 19.85 -10.21 -36.56
C ARG A 33 18.39 -10.01 -36.13
N PRO A 34 17.89 -10.78 -35.19
CA PRO A 34 16.51 -10.60 -34.71
C PRO A 34 16.34 -9.25 -34.01
N VAL A 35 15.28 -8.53 -34.36
CA VAL A 35 14.88 -7.30 -33.69
C VAL A 35 13.91 -7.64 -32.58
N GLU A 36 14.40 -7.61 -31.34
CA GLU A 36 13.58 -7.84 -30.15
C GLU A 36 12.77 -6.58 -29.79
N PHE A 37 11.57 -6.77 -29.22
CA PHE A 37 10.69 -5.68 -28.76
C PHE A 37 10.23 -4.70 -29.85
N ALA A 38 10.26 -5.07 -31.11
CA ALA A 38 9.62 -4.29 -32.16
C ALA A 38 8.09 -4.41 -32.04
N THR A 39 7.41 -3.27 -32.04
CA THR A 39 5.94 -3.22 -32.06
C THR A 39 5.44 -3.52 -33.47
N VAL A 40 4.62 -4.54 -33.61
CA VAL A 40 4.00 -4.97 -34.89
C VAL A 40 2.50 -4.70 -34.79
N ALA A 41 2.00 -3.79 -35.61
CA ALA A 41 0.58 -3.43 -35.67
C ALA A 41 -0.01 -3.73 -37.05
N LEU A 42 -1.20 -4.32 -37.07
CA LEU A 42 -2.03 -4.43 -38.28
C LEU A 42 -3.08 -3.32 -38.29
N LEU A 43 -3.14 -2.58 -39.36
CA LEU A 43 -4.04 -1.46 -39.55
C LEU A 43 -5.05 -1.79 -40.65
N THR A 44 -6.33 -1.46 -40.45
CA THR A 44 -7.39 -1.39 -41.46
C THR A 44 -7.65 0.07 -41.82
N GLU A 45 -8.54 0.33 -42.79
CA GLU A 45 -8.98 1.70 -43.12
C GLU A 45 -9.68 2.38 -41.92
N ASP A 46 -10.35 1.60 -41.07
CA ASP A 46 -11.08 2.09 -39.87
C ASP A 46 -10.22 2.18 -38.61
N GLY A 47 -8.95 1.77 -38.63
CA GLY A 47 -8.04 1.84 -37.49
C GLY A 47 -7.17 0.61 -37.25
N GLN A 48 -6.68 0.47 -36.03
CA GLN A 48 -5.77 -0.63 -35.65
C GLN A 48 -6.55 -1.92 -35.33
N ALA A 49 -6.29 -2.97 -36.12
CA ALA A 49 -6.95 -4.27 -35.98
C ALA A 49 -6.26 -5.21 -34.94
N ALA A 50 -4.93 -5.21 -34.89
CA ALA A 50 -4.16 -6.02 -33.93
C ALA A 50 -2.80 -5.39 -33.67
N VAL A 51 -2.23 -5.66 -32.50
CA VAL A 51 -0.87 -5.24 -32.14
C VAL A 51 -0.20 -6.29 -31.26
N THR A 52 1.10 -6.48 -31.49
CA THR A 52 1.94 -7.37 -30.70
C THR A 52 3.37 -6.81 -30.63
N VAL A 53 4.25 -7.51 -29.91
CA VAL A 53 5.67 -7.13 -29.79
C VAL A 53 6.53 -8.36 -30.06
N THR A 54 7.64 -8.19 -30.79
CA THR A 54 8.57 -9.28 -31.05
C THR A 54 9.27 -9.78 -29.78
N ASP A 55 9.49 -11.09 -29.71
CA ASP A 55 10.28 -11.75 -28.66
C ASP A 55 11.80 -11.50 -28.85
N THR A 56 12.63 -12.14 -28.02
CA THR A 56 14.09 -12.05 -28.09
C THR A 56 14.71 -12.68 -29.35
N LEU A 57 13.92 -13.47 -30.10
CA LEU A 57 14.32 -14.07 -31.36
C LEU A 57 13.72 -13.32 -32.56
N GLY A 58 13.13 -12.14 -32.30
CA GLY A 58 12.46 -11.32 -33.31
C GLY A 58 11.13 -11.88 -33.79
N ARG A 59 10.55 -12.89 -33.15
CA ARG A 59 9.29 -13.53 -33.55
C ARG A 59 8.12 -12.79 -32.90
N PHE A 60 7.02 -12.72 -33.65
CA PHE A 60 5.76 -12.19 -33.16
C PHE A 60 4.60 -13.10 -33.51
N SER A 61 3.55 -13.02 -32.75
CA SER A 61 2.26 -13.63 -33.04
C SER A 61 1.15 -12.61 -32.79
N LEU A 62 0.18 -12.57 -33.71
CA LEU A 62 -1.01 -11.72 -33.60
C LEU A 62 -2.24 -12.45 -34.13
N THR A 63 -3.39 -12.08 -33.63
CA THR A 63 -4.66 -12.69 -34.02
C THR A 63 -5.40 -11.72 -34.93
N ALA A 64 -5.65 -12.16 -36.17
CA ALA A 64 -6.38 -11.38 -37.17
C ALA A 64 -7.25 -12.27 -38.04
N VAL A 65 -8.33 -11.71 -38.56
CA VAL A 65 -9.21 -12.31 -39.57
C VAL A 65 -8.51 -12.18 -40.93
N GLY A 66 -8.80 -13.08 -41.88
CA GLY A 66 -8.31 -12.93 -43.25
C GLY A 66 -8.77 -11.60 -43.86
N GLY A 67 -7.87 -10.95 -44.62
CA GLY A 67 -8.17 -9.66 -45.25
C GLY A 67 -6.93 -8.87 -45.65
N LYS A 68 -7.17 -7.66 -46.20
CA LYS A 68 -6.12 -6.69 -46.51
C LYS A 68 -5.82 -5.84 -45.27
N TYR A 69 -4.54 -5.76 -44.94
CA TYR A 69 -4.06 -4.98 -43.84
C TYR A 69 -2.83 -4.15 -44.24
N ARG A 70 -2.60 -3.08 -43.56
CA ARG A 70 -1.31 -2.40 -43.51
C ARG A 70 -0.59 -2.83 -42.25
N ILE A 71 0.54 -3.55 -42.40
CA ILE A 71 1.42 -3.86 -41.29
C ILE A 71 2.33 -2.66 -41.01
N ASN A 72 2.43 -2.25 -39.76
CA ASN A 72 3.29 -1.18 -39.31
C ASN A 72 4.18 -1.75 -38.21
N ILE A 73 5.52 -1.78 -38.48
CA ILE A 73 6.51 -2.31 -37.54
C ILE A 73 7.41 -1.18 -37.11
N ARG A 74 7.53 -0.98 -35.80
CA ARG A 74 8.28 0.12 -35.19
C ARG A 74 9.20 -0.36 -34.06
N HIS A 75 10.40 0.19 -34.07
CA HIS A 75 11.38 -0.03 -33.01
C HIS A 75 12.21 1.26 -32.83
N LEU A 76 12.69 1.55 -31.59
CA LEU A 76 13.39 2.79 -31.27
C LEU A 76 14.70 3.01 -32.04
N ALA A 77 15.36 1.93 -32.45
CA ALA A 77 16.65 1.95 -33.15
C ALA A 77 16.52 1.72 -34.64
N TYR A 78 15.31 1.54 -35.19
CA TYR A 78 15.11 1.19 -36.61
C TYR A 78 14.08 2.11 -37.27
N GLN A 79 14.20 2.28 -38.58
CA GLN A 79 13.22 2.99 -39.39
C GLN A 79 11.89 2.23 -39.37
N PRO A 80 10.75 2.93 -39.21
CA PRO A 80 9.44 2.27 -39.24
C PRO A 80 9.22 1.64 -40.61
N LEU A 81 8.76 0.40 -40.61
CA LEU A 81 8.31 -0.31 -41.82
C LEU A 81 6.79 -0.27 -41.90
N GLU A 82 6.29 0.24 -42.99
CA GLU A 82 4.86 0.21 -43.30
C GLU A 82 4.65 -0.48 -44.69
N GLN A 83 3.89 -1.56 -44.70
CA GLN A 83 3.69 -2.38 -45.89
C GLN A 83 2.25 -2.91 -45.94
N SER A 84 1.63 -2.92 -47.12
CA SER A 84 0.36 -3.59 -47.32
C SER A 84 0.54 -5.09 -47.45
N ILE A 85 -0.19 -5.86 -46.65
CA ILE A 85 -0.17 -7.31 -46.63
C ILE A 85 -1.59 -7.86 -46.80
N TYR A 86 -1.68 -9.05 -47.37
CA TYR A 86 -2.93 -9.80 -47.45
C TYR A 86 -2.82 -11.09 -46.63
N LEU A 87 -3.67 -11.22 -45.65
CA LEU A 87 -3.74 -12.42 -44.79
C LEU A 87 -4.83 -13.33 -45.36
N SER A 88 -4.47 -14.46 -45.91
CA SER A 88 -5.45 -15.45 -46.37
C SER A 88 -5.97 -16.26 -45.21
N ASP A 89 -7.20 -16.76 -45.26
CA ASP A 89 -7.82 -17.58 -44.20
C ASP A 89 -7.09 -18.90 -43.92
N ALA A 90 -6.27 -19.37 -44.86
CA ALA A 90 -5.51 -20.63 -44.77
C ALA A 90 -4.05 -20.44 -44.28
N ALA A 91 -3.52 -19.21 -44.23
CA ALA A 91 -2.12 -19.01 -43.92
C ALA A 91 -1.87 -18.72 -42.41
N SER A 92 -1.01 -19.51 -41.78
CA SER A 92 -0.59 -19.28 -40.37
C SER A 92 0.55 -18.26 -40.22
N LYS A 93 1.12 -17.75 -41.30
CA LYS A 93 2.21 -16.78 -41.30
C LYS A 93 1.74 -15.40 -41.74
N ALA A 94 2.13 -14.37 -41.00
CA ALA A 94 1.97 -12.96 -41.37
C ALA A 94 3.10 -12.44 -42.27
N GLY A 95 4.28 -13.08 -42.25
CA GLY A 95 5.46 -12.76 -43.04
C GLY A 95 6.72 -12.49 -42.22
N ASP A 96 7.86 -12.42 -42.93
CA ASP A 96 9.14 -12.04 -42.36
C ASP A 96 9.47 -10.62 -42.82
N PHE A 97 9.92 -9.74 -41.88
CA PHE A 97 10.10 -8.31 -42.12
C PHE A 97 11.51 -7.90 -41.76
N CYS A 98 12.13 -7.03 -42.57
CA CYS A 98 13.47 -6.50 -42.33
C CYS A 98 13.39 -5.00 -42.02
N LEU A 99 13.94 -4.56 -40.91
CA LEU A 99 14.03 -3.15 -40.50
C LEU A 99 15.41 -2.59 -40.80
N LYS A 100 15.46 -1.36 -41.30
CA LYS A 100 16.70 -0.59 -41.49
C LYS A 100 17.05 0.20 -40.25
N GLU A 101 18.31 0.22 -39.83
CA GLU A 101 18.77 1.03 -38.73
C GLU A 101 18.50 2.53 -38.98
N LEU A 102 18.12 3.23 -37.89
CA LEU A 102 17.81 4.67 -37.93
C LEU A 102 19.08 5.45 -37.79
N GLU A 103 19.57 6.08 -38.87
CA GLU A 103 20.55 7.17 -38.76
C GLU A 103 19.87 8.38 -38.15
N THR A 104 20.38 8.83 -37.00
CA THR A 104 19.75 9.70 -36.04
C THR A 104 19.43 11.09 -36.59
N ASN A 105 18.17 11.42 -36.77
CA ASN A 105 17.62 12.77 -36.57
C ASN A 105 16.27 12.66 -35.89
N LEU A 106 16.23 13.06 -34.61
CA LEU A 106 15.06 13.02 -33.73
C LEU A 106 14.02 14.07 -34.15
N ASN A 107 13.05 13.66 -34.96
CA ASN A 107 11.77 14.34 -35.06
C ASN A 107 10.68 13.43 -34.48
N GLU A 108 9.90 14.02 -33.60
CA GLU A 108 8.89 13.44 -32.71
C GLU A 108 7.86 12.57 -33.47
N VAL A 109 7.83 11.26 -33.21
CA VAL A 109 6.76 10.37 -33.68
C VAL A 109 5.89 9.99 -32.49
N THR A 110 4.67 10.52 -32.48
CA THR A 110 3.67 10.20 -31.44
C THR A 110 3.07 8.83 -31.71
N VAL A 111 3.59 7.79 -31.07
CA VAL A 111 2.95 6.47 -31.04
C VAL A 111 1.98 6.44 -29.88
N THR A 112 0.68 6.40 -30.14
CA THR A 112 -0.37 6.19 -29.15
C THR A 112 -0.58 4.71 -28.85
N ALA A 113 0.48 3.98 -28.46
CA ALA A 113 0.26 2.73 -27.77
C ALA A 113 -0.34 3.03 -26.39
N SER A 114 -1.40 2.31 -26.00
CA SER A 114 -2.06 2.54 -24.70
C SER A 114 -1.05 2.42 -23.56
N ALA A 115 -0.84 3.52 -22.85
CA ALA A 115 0.12 3.60 -21.76
C ALA A 115 -0.30 2.75 -20.56
N ILE A 116 -1.59 2.45 -20.44
CA ILE A 116 -2.18 1.57 -19.45
C ILE A 116 -2.87 0.43 -20.18
N THR A 117 -2.50 -0.80 -19.85
CA THR A 117 -3.14 -2.02 -20.36
C THR A 117 -3.76 -2.79 -19.21
N ARG A 118 -4.68 -3.69 -19.50
CA ARG A 118 -5.23 -4.62 -18.53
C ARG A 118 -4.77 -6.03 -18.88
N GLU A 119 -4.15 -6.69 -17.92
CA GLU A 119 -3.96 -8.14 -17.89
C GLU A 119 -5.09 -8.78 -17.08
N ALA A 120 -5.16 -10.10 -17.00
CA ALA A 120 -6.31 -10.80 -16.44
C ALA A 120 -6.79 -10.30 -15.06
N ASP A 121 -5.86 -10.00 -14.13
CA ASP A 121 -6.15 -9.62 -12.75
C ASP A 121 -5.65 -8.22 -12.38
N ARG A 122 -4.92 -7.54 -13.30
CA ARG A 122 -4.17 -6.32 -12.98
C ARG A 122 -4.23 -5.25 -14.07
N PHE A 123 -4.09 -4.01 -13.67
CA PHE A 123 -3.75 -2.92 -14.57
C PHE A 123 -2.23 -2.84 -14.69
N VAL A 124 -1.73 -2.66 -15.90
CA VAL A 124 -0.30 -2.50 -16.19
C VAL A 124 -0.07 -1.14 -16.84
N MET A 125 0.63 -0.27 -16.14
CA MET A 125 1.08 1.02 -16.65
C MET A 125 2.51 0.89 -17.14
N ARG A 126 2.76 1.17 -18.43
CA ARG A 126 4.10 1.17 -19.01
C ARG A 126 4.63 2.60 -19.15
N MET A 127 5.72 2.89 -18.41
CA MET A 127 6.23 4.26 -18.30
C MET A 127 6.75 4.85 -19.61
N ASN A 128 7.30 4.01 -20.49
CA ASN A 128 7.84 4.48 -21.78
C ASN A 128 6.79 5.15 -22.69
N ASN A 129 5.51 4.89 -22.45
CA ASN A 129 4.40 5.37 -23.27
C ASN A 129 3.54 6.42 -22.57
N MET A 130 3.98 6.93 -21.39
CA MET A 130 3.23 7.89 -20.59
C MET A 130 3.97 9.23 -20.43
N PRO A 131 3.77 10.22 -21.33
CA PRO A 131 4.35 11.55 -21.15
C PRO A 131 3.98 12.22 -19.82
N LEU A 132 2.80 11.88 -19.28
CA LEU A 132 2.32 12.35 -17.96
C LEU A 132 3.22 11.94 -16.79
N THR A 133 4.03 10.91 -16.96
CA THR A 133 4.95 10.43 -15.91
C THR A 133 6.33 11.07 -15.98
N LEU A 134 6.62 11.82 -17.04
CA LEU A 134 7.89 12.55 -17.16
C LEU A 134 8.11 13.41 -15.92
N ASN A 135 9.30 13.28 -15.32
CA ASN A 135 9.73 14.06 -14.16
C ASN A 135 8.98 13.74 -12.85
N LYS A 136 8.16 12.71 -12.82
CA LYS A 136 7.45 12.28 -11.62
C LYS A 136 8.25 11.23 -10.84
N ASP A 137 8.09 11.23 -9.53
CA ASP A 137 8.56 10.12 -8.69
C ASP A 137 7.53 8.95 -8.68
N ALA A 138 7.87 7.81 -8.06
CA ALA A 138 6.99 6.66 -8.05
C ALA A 138 5.64 6.93 -7.36
N ILE A 139 5.60 7.78 -6.32
CA ILE A 139 4.34 8.17 -5.67
C ILE A 139 3.45 8.95 -6.61
N GLU A 140 4.00 9.92 -7.31
CA GLU A 140 3.29 10.73 -8.29
C GLU A 140 2.81 9.88 -9.48
N VAL A 141 3.59 8.86 -9.85
CA VAL A 141 3.17 7.86 -10.85
C VAL A 141 2.00 7.03 -10.32
N LEU A 142 2.05 6.59 -9.07
CA LEU A 142 0.98 5.81 -8.45
C LEU A 142 -0.32 6.61 -8.30
N GLN A 143 -0.24 7.91 -8.08
CA GLN A 143 -1.42 8.79 -8.07
C GLN A 143 -2.14 8.86 -9.43
N LEU A 144 -1.44 8.57 -10.52
CA LEU A 144 -2.01 8.47 -11.87
C LEU A 144 -2.62 7.09 -12.14
N ALA A 145 -2.35 6.10 -11.28
CA ALA A 145 -2.77 4.72 -11.50
C ALA A 145 -4.26 4.53 -11.23
N PRO A 146 -4.96 3.72 -12.05
CA PRO A 146 -6.38 3.47 -11.89
C PRO A 146 -6.72 2.90 -10.51
N GLY A 147 -7.65 3.56 -9.80
CA GLY A 147 -8.14 3.14 -8.49
C GLY A 147 -7.13 3.28 -7.36
N VAL A 148 -5.93 3.80 -7.59
CA VAL A 148 -4.92 4.02 -6.55
C VAL A 148 -5.16 5.35 -5.87
N TRP A 149 -5.22 5.30 -4.57
CA TRP A 149 -5.29 6.46 -3.68
C TRP A 149 -4.01 6.53 -2.86
N VAL A 150 -3.42 7.70 -2.82
CA VAL A 150 -2.21 7.97 -2.05
C VAL A 150 -2.50 9.10 -1.07
N ASP A 151 -2.39 8.80 0.21
CA ASP A 151 -2.46 9.80 1.28
C ASP A 151 -1.21 9.70 2.18
N ARG A 152 -1.20 10.43 3.30
CA ARG A 152 -0.07 10.39 4.24
C ARG A 152 0.08 9.07 4.97
N ASN A 153 -1.02 8.33 5.11
CA ASN A 153 -1.05 7.07 5.85
C ASN A 153 -0.63 5.90 4.96
N GLY A 154 -0.43 6.16 3.65
CA GLY A 154 0.05 5.16 2.71
C GLY A 154 -0.70 5.15 1.39
N ILE A 155 -0.74 3.96 0.80
CA ILE A 155 -1.33 3.71 -0.50
C ILE A 155 -2.51 2.76 -0.31
N SER A 156 -3.62 3.04 -0.97
CA SER A 156 -4.79 2.17 -1.01
C SER A 156 -5.27 1.97 -2.44
N ILE A 157 -5.93 0.84 -2.69
CA ILE A 157 -6.57 0.54 -3.97
C ILE A 157 -8.08 0.49 -3.73
N ASN A 158 -8.85 1.26 -4.50
CA ASN A 158 -10.31 1.37 -4.40
C ASN A 158 -10.79 1.70 -2.97
N GLY A 159 -10.01 2.51 -2.24
CA GLY A 159 -10.31 2.87 -0.85
C GLY A 159 -10.02 1.78 0.19
N ALA A 160 -9.58 0.58 -0.23
CA ALA A 160 -9.19 -0.49 0.68
C ALA A 160 -7.80 -0.21 1.26
N ARG A 161 -7.68 -0.14 2.58
CA ARG A 161 -6.40 -0.02 3.30
C ARG A 161 -5.63 -1.35 3.27
N GLY A 162 -4.34 -1.31 3.59
CA GLY A 162 -3.52 -2.51 3.66
C GLY A 162 -2.99 -2.99 2.31
N THR A 163 -2.87 -2.09 1.33
CA THR A 163 -2.23 -2.36 0.04
C THR A 163 -0.76 -2.72 0.25
N LYS A 164 -0.34 -3.82 -0.36
CA LYS A 164 1.04 -4.27 -0.37
C LYS A 164 1.77 -3.75 -1.60
N VAL A 165 3.01 -3.26 -1.42
CA VAL A 165 3.81 -2.71 -2.51
C VAL A 165 5.03 -3.58 -2.74
N PHE A 166 5.26 -3.93 -4.00
CA PHE A 166 6.40 -4.72 -4.45
C PHE A 166 7.28 -3.89 -5.39
N ILE A 167 8.58 -4.02 -5.26
CA ILE A 167 9.54 -3.53 -6.25
C ILE A 167 10.30 -4.73 -6.80
N ASN A 168 10.27 -4.90 -8.12
CA ASN A 168 10.92 -6.02 -8.82
C ASN A 168 10.57 -7.38 -8.19
N GLU A 169 9.29 -7.68 -7.99
CA GLU A 169 8.79 -8.91 -7.37
C GLU A 169 9.06 -9.04 -5.86
N ARG A 170 9.66 -8.04 -5.24
CA ARG A 170 9.95 -7.99 -3.82
C ARG A 170 8.98 -7.08 -3.08
N GLU A 171 8.30 -7.61 -2.07
CA GLU A 171 7.45 -6.83 -1.17
C GLU A 171 8.29 -5.85 -0.33
N LEU A 172 7.88 -4.58 -0.30
CA LEU A 172 8.48 -3.58 0.56
C LEU A 172 7.94 -3.74 1.98
N LYS A 173 8.85 -3.95 2.93
CA LYS A 173 8.52 -4.17 4.35
C LYS A 173 8.17 -2.89 5.10
N ILE A 174 8.38 -1.75 4.47
CA ILE A 174 8.12 -0.42 5.01
C ILE A 174 6.71 0.03 4.63
N LYS A 175 6.04 0.81 5.50
CA LYS A 175 4.68 1.32 5.30
C LYS A 175 4.55 2.77 5.73
N GLY A 176 3.34 3.32 5.48
CA GLY A 176 3.04 4.68 5.89
C GLY A 176 4.06 5.66 5.31
N LYS A 177 4.55 6.57 6.13
CA LYS A 177 5.50 7.60 5.73
C LYS A 177 6.82 7.04 5.18
N GLU A 178 7.38 6.00 5.80
CA GLU A 178 8.64 5.38 5.34
C GLU A 178 8.51 4.80 3.93
N LEU A 179 7.39 4.12 3.64
CA LEU A 179 7.10 3.62 2.29
C LEU A 179 6.97 4.76 1.29
N MET A 180 6.27 5.83 1.66
CA MET A 180 6.10 7.00 0.82
C MET A 180 7.45 7.66 0.52
N ASP A 181 8.28 7.84 1.53
CA ASP A 181 9.59 8.45 1.38
C ASP A 181 10.56 7.55 0.59
N TYR A 182 10.47 6.24 0.76
CA TYR A 182 11.22 5.28 -0.03
C TYR A 182 10.80 5.30 -1.52
N LEU A 183 9.51 5.27 -1.81
CA LEU A 183 8.99 5.27 -3.18
C LEU A 183 9.29 6.58 -3.92
N ARG A 184 9.34 7.72 -3.22
CA ARG A 184 9.74 9.01 -3.82
C ARG A 184 11.17 9.03 -4.33
N ASN A 185 11.98 8.06 -3.95
CA ASN A 185 13.36 7.96 -4.45
C ASN A 185 13.44 7.36 -5.86
N PHE A 186 12.40 6.67 -6.33
CA PHE A 186 12.35 6.14 -7.69
C PHE A 186 11.72 7.15 -8.61
N ARG A 187 12.37 7.42 -9.74
CA ARG A 187 11.83 8.24 -10.80
C ARG A 187 10.98 7.40 -11.74
N SER A 188 10.03 8.03 -12.39
CA SER A 188 9.30 7.39 -13.50
C SER A 188 10.24 6.84 -14.59
N ALA A 189 11.36 7.53 -14.85
CA ALA A 189 12.38 7.08 -15.78
C ALA A 189 13.04 5.74 -15.38
N ASP A 190 13.10 5.44 -14.09
CA ASP A 190 13.67 4.20 -13.54
C ASP A 190 12.64 3.06 -13.49
N ILE A 191 11.36 3.38 -13.72
CA ILE A 191 10.26 2.42 -13.69
C ILE A 191 9.93 2.01 -15.12
N VAL A 192 9.89 0.72 -15.40
CA VAL A 192 9.44 0.19 -16.68
C VAL A 192 7.92 0.05 -16.68
N ARG A 193 7.37 -0.53 -15.61
CA ARG A 193 5.94 -0.76 -15.47
C ARG A 193 5.50 -0.72 -14.01
N VAL A 194 4.25 -0.36 -13.83
CA VAL A 194 3.51 -0.46 -12.56
C VAL A 194 2.33 -1.38 -12.78
N GLU A 195 2.18 -2.39 -11.93
CA GLU A 195 1.05 -3.30 -11.93
C GLU A 195 0.18 -3.02 -10.71
N ILE A 196 -1.10 -2.81 -10.91
CA ILE A 196 -2.10 -2.61 -9.85
C ILE A 196 -3.02 -3.82 -9.84
N ILE A 197 -3.01 -4.59 -8.76
CA ILE A 197 -3.80 -5.80 -8.53
C ILE A 197 -4.82 -5.49 -7.44
N PRO A 198 -6.07 -5.11 -7.77
CA PRO A 198 -7.05 -4.69 -6.77
C PRO A 198 -7.47 -5.81 -5.83
N GLN A 199 -7.46 -7.05 -6.31
CA GLN A 199 -7.70 -8.24 -5.51
C GLN A 199 -6.52 -9.19 -5.67
N ALA A 200 -5.79 -9.38 -4.56
CA ALA A 200 -4.64 -10.27 -4.53
C ALA A 200 -5.05 -11.71 -4.83
N GLY A 201 -4.30 -12.39 -5.68
CA GLY A 201 -4.48 -13.80 -5.99
C GLY A 201 -4.08 -14.73 -4.83
N ALA A 202 -4.32 -16.02 -4.98
CA ALA A 202 -4.02 -17.03 -3.93
C ALA A 202 -2.52 -17.16 -3.62
N GLU A 203 -1.65 -16.76 -4.55
CA GLU A 203 -0.19 -16.70 -4.38
C GLU A 203 0.25 -15.65 -3.34
N TYR A 204 -0.59 -14.65 -3.09
CA TYR A 204 -0.37 -13.69 -2.00
C TYR A 204 -0.96 -14.23 -0.69
N SER A 205 -0.46 -13.74 0.43
CA SER A 205 -1.00 -14.09 1.74
C SER A 205 -2.47 -13.68 1.86
N ALA A 206 -3.29 -14.47 2.55
CA ALA A 206 -4.74 -14.21 2.70
C ALA A 206 -5.06 -12.86 3.37
N ASP A 207 -4.10 -12.26 4.10
CA ASP A 207 -4.19 -10.92 4.69
C ASP A 207 -3.84 -9.78 3.72
N SER A 208 -3.66 -10.06 2.42
CA SER A 208 -3.45 -9.03 1.38
C SER A 208 -4.77 -8.39 0.92
N PHE A 209 -5.64 -8.07 1.87
CA PHE A 209 -6.99 -7.55 1.60
C PHE A 209 -7.01 -6.16 0.96
N GLY A 210 -5.96 -5.38 1.06
CA GLY A 210 -5.82 -4.06 0.42
C GLY A 210 -5.42 -4.11 -1.06
N GLY A 211 -5.22 -5.30 -1.64
CA GLY A 211 -4.65 -5.48 -2.97
C GLY A 211 -3.13 -5.33 -3.00
N VAL A 212 -2.56 -5.39 -4.21
CA VAL A 212 -1.11 -5.40 -4.44
C VAL A 212 -0.74 -4.40 -5.53
N ILE A 213 0.35 -3.67 -5.33
CA ILE A 213 1.01 -2.83 -6.33
C ILE A 213 2.41 -3.38 -6.57
N LYS A 214 2.78 -3.60 -7.83
CA LYS A 214 4.13 -4.00 -8.22
C LYS A 214 4.76 -2.94 -9.10
N LEU A 215 5.95 -2.49 -8.74
CA LEU A 215 6.81 -1.61 -9.52
C LEU A 215 7.95 -2.42 -10.11
N THR A 216 8.03 -2.50 -11.44
CA THR A 216 9.18 -3.09 -12.11
C THR A 216 10.13 -1.97 -12.52
N LEU A 217 11.32 -1.98 -11.98
CA LEU A 217 12.34 -0.99 -12.32
C LEU A 217 13.00 -1.34 -13.66
N ARG A 218 13.52 -0.30 -14.32
CA ARG A 218 14.27 -0.45 -15.56
C ARG A 218 15.52 -1.29 -15.31
N LYS A 219 15.82 -2.16 -16.25
CA LYS A 219 17.05 -2.95 -16.26
C LYS A 219 18.25 -2.02 -16.07
N GLN A 220 19.02 -2.30 -15.05
CA GLN A 220 20.22 -1.53 -14.76
C GLN A 220 21.42 -2.09 -15.54
N LEU A 221 22.51 -1.42 -15.44
CA LEU A 221 23.78 -1.52 -16.15
C LEU A 221 24.45 -2.91 -16.12
N GLU A 222 25.07 -3.35 -17.22
CA GLU A 222 25.83 -4.62 -17.35
C GLU A 222 27.11 -4.54 -16.58
N ASN A 223 27.61 -4.21 -15.77
CA ASN A 223 28.76 -3.83 -14.98
C ASN A 223 28.77 -2.32 -14.78
N GLY A 224 28.22 -1.92 -13.67
CA GLY A 224 28.10 -0.50 -13.38
C GLY A 224 27.48 -0.21 -12.03
N ILE A 225 27.34 1.07 -11.77
CA ILE A 225 26.87 1.61 -10.52
C ILE A 225 25.75 2.61 -10.82
N SER A 226 24.69 2.57 -10.03
CA SER A 226 23.64 3.59 -10.05
C SER A 226 23.16 3.87 -8.62
N GLY A 227 22.70 5.07 -8.38
CA GLY A 227 22.20 5.41 -7.06
C GLY A 227 21.61 6.81 -7.00
N HIS A 228 21.15 7.17 -5.82
CA HIS A 228 20.69 8.52 -5.52
C HIS A 228 21.09 8.94 -4.11
N VAL A 229 21.18 10.24 -3.92
CA VAL A 229 21.30 10.89 -2.62
C VAL A 229 20.21 11.95 -2.53
N LYS A 230 19.42 11.92 -1.46
CA LYS A 230 18.34 12.85 -1.20
C LYS A 230 18.52 13.52 0.15
N ALA A 231 18.31 14.83 0.20
CA ALA A 231 18.13 15.61 1.41
C ALA A 231 16.75 16.27 1.36
N GLY A 232 15.96 16.12 2.42
CA GLY A 232 14.64 16.71 2.53
C GLY A 232 14.44 17.32 3.91
N THR A 233 13.66 18.40 3.97
CA THR A 233 13.23 19.02 5.22
C THR A 233 11.80 19.51 5.14
N ALA A 234 11.07 19.43 6.27
CA ALA A 234 9.75 20.03 6.44
C ALA A 234 9.80 20.94 7.68
N GLN A 235 9.40 22.20 7.51
CA GLN A 235 9.59 23.24 8.51
C GLN A 235 8.31 24.07 8.73
N SER A 236 7.97 24.30 10.01
CA SER A 236 6.97 25.26 10.45
C SER A 236 7.33 25.75 11.86
N GLN A 237 6.49 26.57 12.48
CA GLN A 237 6.66 26.99 13.88
C GLN A 237 6.60 25.83 14.88
N THR A 238 5.96 24.73 14.53
CA THR A 238 5.72 23.57 15.39
C THR A 238 6.35 22.28 14.87
N LEU A 239 7.07 22.36 13.74
CA LEU A 239 7.65 21.20 13.06
C LEU A 239 9.06 21.53 12.56
N ALA A 240 10.01 20.70 12.94
CA ALA A 240 11.30 20.57 12.26
C ALA A 240 11.52 19.08 11.95
N ASP A 241 11.65 18.72 10.67
CA ASP A 241 11.75 17.34 10.21
C ASP A 241 12.80 17.26 9.09
N TYR A 242 13.80 16.39 9.24
CA TYR A 242 14.89 16.18 8.29
C TYR A 242 14.90 14.72 7.82
N GLN A 243 15.02 14.52 6.50
CA GLN A 243 14.86 13.22 5.86
C GLN A 243 15.98 12.96 4.83
N PRO A 244 17.21 12.67 5.27
CA PRO A 244 18.26 12.24 4.36
C PRO A 244 18.06 10.77 3.98
N SER A 245 18.38 10.43 2.72
CA SER A 245 18.45 9.06 2.25
C SER A 245 19.46 8.89 1.12
N ALA A 246 20.00 7.68 0.96
CA ALA A 246 20.86 7.31 -0.13
C ALA A 246 20.62 5.87 -0.55
N SER A 247 20.79 5.58 -1.84
CA SER A 247 20.84 4.22 -2.35
C SER A 247 22.00 4.04 -3.32
N LEU A 248 22.52 2.83 -3.34
CA LEU A 248 23.55 2.40 -4.27
C LEU A 248 23.19 1.00 -4.79
N ASN A 249 23.18 0.86 -6.10
CA ASN A 249 23.04 -0.41 -6.79
C ASN A 249 24.28 -0.61 -7.64
N ALA A 250 24.93 -1.75 -7.49
CA ALA A 250 26.13 -2.10 -8.24
C ALA A 250 26.00 -3.50 -8.81
N HIS A 251 26.48 -3.70 -10.04
CA HIS A 251 26.55 -5.00 -10.68
C HIS A 251 27.94 -5.23 -11.22
N ALA A 252 28.49 -6.40 -10.93
CA ALA A 252 29.80 -6.82 -11.40
C ALA A 252 29.77 -8.32 -11.72
N GLY A 253 29.80 -8.67 -12.99
CA GLY A 253 29.81 -10.04 -13.49
C GLY A 253 28.55 -10.82 -13.06
N ARG A 254 28.69 -11.69 -12.06
CA ARG A 254 27.59 -12.54 -11.53
C ARG A 254 26.99 -12.00 -10.22
N TRP A 255 27.46 -10.86 -9.74
CA TRP A 255 27.08 -10.29 -8.46
C TRP A 255 26.30 -9.00 -8.63
N THR A 256 25.18 -8.88 -7.91
CA THR A 256 24.43 -7.62 -7.78
C THR A 256 24.35 -7.24 -6.31
N PHE A 257 24.68 -5.99 -6.02
CA PHE A 257 24.61 -5.39 -4.69
C PHE A 257 23.58 -4.27 -4.71
N ASN A 258 22.66 -4.28 -3.73
CA ASN A 258 21.65 -3.25 -3.55
C ASN A 258 21.75 -2.73 -2.11
N THR A 259 21.98 -1.45 -1.94
CA THR A 259 22.06 -0.82 -0.63
C THR A 259 21.10 0.36 -0.55
N PHE A 260 20.42 0.48 0.57
CA PHE A 260 19.60 1.63 0.88
C PHE A 260 19.78 2.02 2.33
N VAL A 261 19.98 3.32 2.59
CA VAL A 261 20.03 3.91 3.93
C VAL A 261 19.13 5.13 3.98
N SER A 262 18.41 5.30 5.06
CA SER A 262 17.60 6.50 5.33
C SER A 262 17.58 6.83 6.80
N ALA A 263 17.40 8.09 7.12
CA ALA A 263 17.12 8.55 8.47
C ALA A 263 15.92 9.50 8.46
N ASN A 264 15.21 9.56 9.58
CA ASN A 264 14.21 10.58 9.85
C ASN A 264 14.55 11.18 11.22
N ILE A 265 14.85 12.46 11.22
CA ILE A 265 15.27 13.21 12.39
C ILE A 265 14.22 14.30 12.61
N LEU A 266 13.41 14.13 13.65
CA LEU A 266 12.37 15.08 14.08
C LEU A 266 12.80 15.67 15.43
N PRO A 267 13.60 16.75 15.47
CA PRO A 267 13.99 17.39 16.72
C PRO A 267 12.83 18.12 17.39
N GLU A 268 11.80 18.48 16.63
CA GLU A 268 10.63 19.15 17.15
C GLU A 268 9.36 18.79 16.38
N GLY A 269 8.33 18.38 17.14
CA GLY A 269 7.00 18.08 16.59
C GLY A 269 5.93 18.37 17.65
N LYS A 270 5.48 19.65 17.75
CA LYS A 270 4.53 20.12 18.78
C LYS A 270 3.10 19.87 18.36
N THR A 271 2.43 18.97 19.05
CA THR A 271 0.99 18.69 18.92
C THR A 271 0.25 19.31 20.07
N ASN A 272 -0.80 20.07 19.77
CA ASN A 272 -1.74 20.60 20.74
C ASN A 272 -3.11 19.96 20.53
N SER A 273 -3.78 19.57 21.61
CA SER A 273 -5.13 19.05 21.55
C SER A 273 -6.01 19.63 22.66
N VAL A 274 -7.29 19.84 22.32
CA VAL A 274 -8.32 20.31 23.24
C VAL A 274 -9.48 19.32 23.19
N GLU A 275 -9.80 18.67 24.32
CA GLU A 275 -10.94 17.76 24.46
C GLU A 275 -12.03 18.38 25.33
N THR A 276 -13.25 18.35 24.83
CA THR A 276 -14.46 18.71 25.57
C THR A 276 -15.41 17.51 25.64
N ARG A 277 -16.13 17.36 26.77
CA ARG A 277 -17.12 16.31 26.96
C ARG A 277 -18.45 16.93 27.38
N ASN A 278 -19.52 16.49 26.74
CA ASN A 278 -20.90 16.87 27.06
C ASN A 278 -21.62 15.66 27.65
N PHE A 279 -21.97 15.73 28.92
CA PHE A 279 -22.67 14.67 29.65
C PHE A 279 -24.20 14.83 29.41
N ARG A 280 -24.86 13.74 29.03
CA ARG A 280 -26.31 13.74 28.74
C ARG A 280 -27.20 13.54 29.98
N THR A 281 -26.64 13.10 31.09
CA THR A 281 -27.32 12.94 32.38
C THR A 281 -27.11 14.18 33.19
N GLY A 282 -28.16 14.73 33.84
CA GLY A 282 -28.32 16.06 34.41
C GLY A 282 -27.41 16.52 35.55
N ASP A 283 -26.37 15.77 35.91
CA ASP A 283 -25.30 16.24 36.78
C ASP A 283 -24.34 17.08 35.96
N ASN A 284 -24.29 18.36 36.25
CA ASN A 284 -23.48 19.40 35.57
C ASN A 284 -21.98 19.08 35.59
N GLN A 285 -21.58 18.02 34.85
CA GLN A 285 -20.22 17.51 34.74
C GLN A 285 -19.55 18.20 33.56
N ASP A 286 -18.93 19.34 33.79
CA ASP A 286 -18.06 19.98 32.80
C ASP A 286 -16.75 19.20 32.70
N TYR A 287 -16.29 18.95 31.49
CA TYR A 287 -14.96 18.41 31.23
C TYR A 287 -14.27 19.20 30.13
N PHE A 288 -13.11 19.72 30.43
CA PHE A 288 -12.26 20.43 29.49
C PHE A 288 -10.82 20.03 29.74
N SER A 289 -10.12 19.56 28.74
CA SER A 289 -8.72 19.14 28.83
C SER A 289 -7.90 19.72 27.67
N VAL A 290 -6.75 20.27 28.01
CA VAL A 290 -5.74 20.72 27.03
C VAL A 290 -4.50 19.86 27.20
N SER A 291 -3.98 19.36 26.09
CA SER A 291 -2.74 18.57 26.08
C SER A 291 -1.77 19.13 25.06
N ASP A 292 -0.55 19.34 25.50
CA ASP A 292 0.59 19.77 24.69
C ASP A 292 1.64 18.65 24.71
N VAL A 293 1.98 18.15 23.52
CA VAL A 293 2.97 17.08 23.33
C VAL A 293 4.09 17.60 22.45
N ASN A 294 5.32 17.52 22.91
CA ASN A 294 6.50 17.81 22.08
C ASN A 294 7.24 16.52 21.75
N ARG A 295 6.95 15.96 20.59
CA ARG A 295 7.57 14.71 20.14
C ARG A 295 8.92 14.95 19.48
N THR A 296 9.95 14.28 19.94
CA THR A 296 11.22 14.12 19.23
C THR A 296 11.35 12.69 18.73
N LEU A 297 11.90 12.52 17.54
CA LEU A 297 12.06 11.21 16.90
C LEU A 297 13.40 11.14 16.16
N HIS A 298 14.13 10.07 16.41
CA HIS A 298 15.28 9.66 15.59
C HIS A 298 15.03 8.26 15.08
N SER A 299 15.00 8.08 13.77
CA SER A 299 14.89 6.76 13.18
C SER A 299 15.90 6.58 12.05
N GLY A 300 16.36 5.35 11.90
CA GLY A 300 17.27 4.94 10.83
C GLY A 300 16.84 3.59 10.26
N LEU A 301 17.04 3.43 8.94
CA LEU A 301 16.83 2.20 8.21
C LEU A 301 18.05 1.95 7.32
N GLY A 302 18.65 0.78 7.44
CA GLY A 302 19.69 0.28 6.57
C GLY A 302 19.28 -1.06 5.94
N ARG A 303 19.53 -1.22 4.65
CA ARG A 303 19.26 -2.44 3.89
C ARG A 303 20.42 -2.75 2.97
N LEU A 304 20.80 -4.03 2.95
CA LEU A 304 21.81 -4.58 2.08
C LEU A 304 21.25 -5.84 1.42
N GLY A 305 21.23 -5.89 0.10
CA GLY A 305 20.87 -7.06 -0.68
C GLY A 305 22.02 -7.48 -1.57
N ILE A 306 22.27 -8.77 -1.64
CA ILE A 306 23.29 -9.40 -2.49
C ILE A 306 22.61 -10.49 -3.30
N VAL A 307 22.76 -10.44 -4.62
CA VAL A 307 22.28 -11.48 -5.53
C VAL A 307 23.46 -12.07 -6.28
N TYR A 308 23.56 -13.40 -6.30
CA TYR A 308 24.54 -14.17 -7.04
C TYR A 308 23.86 -15.03 -8.10
N GLU A 309 24.22 -14.82 -9.36
CA GLU A 309 23.71 -15.55 -10.51
C GLU A 309 24.84 -16.38 -11.16
N PRO A 310 25.06 -17.63 -10.69
CA PRO A 310 26.13 -18.47 -11.25
C PRO A 310 25.94 -18.77 -12.73
N ASP A 311 24.67 -18.87 -13.15
CA ASP A 311 24.26 -19.16 -14.52
C ASP A 311 22.88 -18.53 -14.82
N LYS A 312 22.37 -18.71 -16.05
CA LYS A 312 21.09 -18.17 -16.50
C LYS A 312 19.85 -18.82 -15.85
N ARG A 313 20.02 -19.94 -15.15
CA ARG A 313 18.92 -20.70 -14.56
C ARG A 313 18.82 -20.48 -13.04
N ASN A 314 19.93 -20.21 -12.39
CA ASN A 314 20.00 -20.15 -10.93
C ASN A 314 20.28 -18.74 -10.45
N SER A 315 19.56 -18.32 -9.40
CA SER A 315 19.78 -17.06 -8.71
C SER A 315 19.66 -17.28 -7.20
N PHE A 316 20.67 -16.87 -6.46
CA PHE A 316 20.70 -16.89 -4.99
C PHE A 316 20.71 -15.46 -4.49
N GLY A 317 19.84 -15.15 -3.55
CA GLY A 317 19.75 -13.82 -2.96
C GLY A 317 19.78 -13.87 -1.44
N VAL A 318 20.47 -12.90 -0.85
CA VAL A 318 20.48 -12.65 0.59
C VAL A 318 20.19 -11.18 0.80
N GLU A 319 19.25 -10.86 1.69
CA GLU A 319 18.97 -9.50 2.11
C GLU A 319 18.98 -9.40 3.62
N ALA A 320 19.64 -8.38 4.13
CA ALA A 320 19.59 -7.97 5.52
C ALA A 320 19.01 -6.56 5.63
N GLU A 321 18.15 -6.35 6.62
CA GLU A 321 17.55 -5.07 6.94
C GLU A 321 17.64 -4.83 8.44
N TYR A 322 18.07 -3.64 8.82
CA TYR A 322 18.08 -3.18 10.20
C TYR A 322 17.39 -1.83 10.29
N SER A 323 16.43 -1.69 11.21
CA SER A 323 15.83 -0.42 11.55
C SER A 323 15.86 -0.17 13.05
N ALA A 324 16.07 1.10 13.41
CA ALA A 324 16.04 1.55 14.79
C ALA A 324 15.22 2.85 14.88
N VAL A 325 14.39 2.95 15.91
CA VAL A 325 13.58 4.12 16.22
C VAL A 325 13.75 4.45 17.67
N SER A 326 14.02 5.73 17.99
CA SER A 326 14.00 6.26 19.34
C SER A 326 13.09 7.49 19.36
N ALA A 327 12.04 7.45 20.16
CA ALA A 327 11.08 8.52 20.30
C ALA A 327 10.98 8.96 21.76
N ARG A 328 10.86 10.27 21.97
CA ARG A 328 10.53 10.87 23.25
C ARG A 328 9.32 11.78 23.07
N SER A 329 8.36 11.71 23.96
CA SER A 329 7.11 12.46 23.89
C SER A 329 6.76 13.04 25.27
N PRO A 330 7.51 14.04 25.75
CA PRO A 330 7.05 14.78 26.94
C PRO A 330 5.71 15.46 26.62
N SER A 331 4.78 15.41 27.58
CA SER A 331 3.47 16.03 27.42
C SER A 331 2.98 16.63 28.73
N GLY A 332 2.47 17.86 28.64
CA GLY A 332 1.72 18.52 29.67
C GLY A 332 0.22 18.40 29.39
N VAL A 333 -0.56 17.99 30.42
CA VAL A 333 -2.02 17.89 30.29
C VAL A 333 -2.67 18.64 31.47
N THR A 334 -3.48 19.62 31.12
CA THR A 334 -4.31 20.35 32.13
C THR A 334 -5.76 19.94 31.93
N THR A 335 -6.39 19.41 32.98
CA THR A 335 -7.80 19.01 32.91
C THR A 335 -8.60 19.70 34.00
N ARG A 336 -9.75 20.21 33.61
CA ARG A 336 -10.77 20.74 34.52
C ARG A 336 -12.01 19.87 34.37
N THR A 337 -12.48 19.31 35.50
CA THR A 337 -13.72 18.52 35.57
C THR A 337 -14.50 18.81 36.81
N LYS A 338 -15.80 18.47 36.82
CA LYS A 338 -16.70 18.78 37.93
C LYS A 338 -17.52 17.54 38.35
N PRO A 339 -16.85 16.46 38.80
CA PRO A 339 -17.54 15.27 39.27
C PRO A 339 -18.42 15.58 40.48
N ASN A 340 -19.70 15.19 40.44
CA ASN A 340 -20.68 15.41 41.51
C ASN A 340 -20.75 16.88 41.99
N GLY A 341 -20.60 17.83 41.04
CA GLY A 341 -20.65 19.27 41.38
C GLY A 341 -19.36 19.85 41.97
N ILE A 342 -18.35 19.05 42.31
CA ILE A 342 -17.09 19.50 42.90
C ILE A 342 -16.06 19.75 41.80
N LEU A 343 -15.53 20.98 41.75
CA LEU A 343 -14.47 21.33 40.81
C LEU A 343 -13.16 20.61 41.16
N VAL A 344 -12.60 19.88 40.19
CA VAL A 344 -11.28 19.26 40.26
C VAL A 344 -10.46 19.77 39.06
N ASN A 345 -9.33 20.36 39.35
CA ASN A 345 -8.31 20.69 38.36
C ASN A 345 -7.17 19.67 38.49
N SER A 346 -6.66 19.16 37.39
CA SER A 346 -5.47 18.31 37.37
C SER A 346 -4.43 18.86 36.41
N GLU A 347 -3.18 18.84 36.84
CA GLU A 347 -2.01 19.18 36.05
C GLU A 347 -1.13 17.93 35.96
N SER A 348 -0.87 17.46 34.77
CA SER A 348 -0.10 16.24 34.54
C SER A 348 1.14 16.53 33.70
N ASP A 349 2.28 15.98 34.11
CA ASP A 349 3.54 15.92 33.32
C ASP A 349 3.84 14.45 33.04
N TYR A 350 3.83 14.08 31.78
CA TYR A 350 4.11 12.73 31.32
C TYR A 350 5.37 12.72 30.50
N ARG A 351 6.26 11.78 30.76
CA ARG A 351 7.50 11.57 30.01
C ARG A 351 7.49 10.16 29.43
N GLN A 352 7.33 10.08 28.13
CA GLN A 352 7.28 8.82 27.42
C GLN A 352 8.52 8.68 26.54
N LYS A 353 9.22 7.56 26.69
CA LYS A 353 10.35 7.18 25.83
C LYS A 353 10.07 5.80 25.27
N GLU A 354 10.31 5.63 23.99
CA GLU A 354 10.17 4.36 23.31
C GLU A 354 11.36 4.12 22.38
N THR A 355 11.89 2.90 22.45
CA THR A 355 12.95 2.41 21.56
C THR A 355 12.46 1.16 20.84
N ASP A 356 12.57 1.13 19.50
CA ASP A 356 12.19 0.01 18.66
C ASP A 356 13.41 -0.38 17.80
N ARG A 357 13.79 -1.65 17.80
CA ARG A 357 14.87 -2.20 17.00
C ARG A 357 14.35 -3.42 16.25
N THR A 358 14.52 -3.42 14.94
CA THR A 358 14.10 -4.53 14.09
C THR A 358 15.25 -4.98 13.21
N CYS A 359 15.55 -6.26 13.24
CA CYS A 359 16.49 -6.92 12.34
C CYS A 359 15.77 -7.98 11.53
N SER A 360 15.99 -8.00 10.23
CA SER A 360 15.38 -8.98 9.33
C SER A 360 16.39 -9.53 8.34
N MET A 361 16.29 -10.81 8.03
CA MET A 361 17.09 -11.48 7.03
C MET A 361 16.19 -12.30 6.11
N THR A 362 16.44 -12.22 4.81
CA THR A 362 15.73 -12.98 3.77
C THR A 362 16.73 -13.76 2.94
N LEU A 363 16.44 -15.03 2.73
CA LEU A 363 17.13 -15.90 1.78
C LEU A 363 16.17 -16.21 0.64
N ASN A 364 16.67 -16.17 -0.58
CA ASN A 364 15.89 -16.39 -1.79
C ASN A 364 16.67 -17.24 -2.78
N TYR A 365 16.06 -18.31 -3.27
CA TYR A 365 16.57 -19.13 -4.37
C TYR A 365 15.53 -19.20 -5.48
N VAL A 366 15.96 -18.93 -6.71
CA VAL A 366 15.11 -19.02 -7.90
C VAL A 366 15.79 -19.90 -8.92
N HIS A 367 15.07 -20.94 -9.37
CA HIS A 367 15.50 -21.83 -10.46
C HIS A 367 14.55 -21.69 -11.65
N ALA A 368 15.08 -21.36 -12.82
CA ALA A 368 14.34 -21.34 -14.08
C ALA A 368 14.27 -22.77 -14.64
N LEU A 369 13.07 -23.33 -14.72
CA LEU A 369 12.82 -24.71 -15.12
C LEU A 369 12.91 -24.88 -16.66
N ASP A 370 12.48 -23.83 -17.40
CA ASP A 370 12.45 -23.83 -18.86
C ASP A 370 12.65 -22.41 -19.42
N THR A 371 12.64 -22.29 -20.73
CA THR A 371 12.73 -21.02 -21.46
C THR A 371 11.37 -20.31 -21.62
N LEU A 372 10.27 -20.96 -21.27
CA LEU A 372 8.91 -20.41 -21.36
C LEU A 372 8.57 -19.52 -20.15
N GLY A 373 9.43 -19.48 -19.13
CA GLY A 373 9.23 -18.65 -17.93
C GLY A 373 8.74 -19.45 -16.71
N SER A 374 8.80 -20.79 -16.75
CA SER A 374 8.51 -21.61 -15.57
C SER A 374 9.64 -21.50 -14.55
N THR A 375 9.27 -21.35 -13.27
CA THR A 375 10.25 -21.17 -12.18
C THR A 375 9.86 -21.98 -10.94
N PHE A 376 10.88 -22.44 -10.23
CA PHE A 376 10.75 -22.89 -8.85
C PHE A 376 11.46 -21.91 -7.92
N LYS A 377 10.81 -21.50 -6.84
CA LYS A 377 11.35 -20.53 -5.89
C LYS A 377 11.27 -21.06 -4.47
N VAL A 378 12.28 -20.77 -3.68
CA VAL A 378 12.28 -21.00 -2.22
C VAL A 378 12.65 -19.69 -1.54
N ILE A 379 11.85 -19.28 -0.57
CA ILE A 379 12.04 -18.05 0.18
C ILE A 379 12.03 -18.41 1.67
N ALA A 380 13.00 -17.91 2.42
CA ALA A 380 13.03 -18.04 3.88
C ALA A 380 13.31 -16.69 4.51
N ASP A 381 12.53 -16.31 5.51
CA ASP A 381 12.68 -15.06 6.25
C ASP A 381 12.77 -15.29 7.74
N CYS A 382 13.59 -14.45 8.38
CA CYS A 382 13.71 -14.32 9.82
C CYS A 382 13.59 -12.84 10.20
N THR A 383 12.73 -12.52 11.16
CA THR A 383 12.61 -11.16 11.72
C THR A 383 12.64 -11.22 13.24
N ASN A 384 13.48 -10.39 13.82
CA ASN A 384 13.51 -10.16 15.26
C ASN A 384 13.25 -8.67 15.52
N LYS A 385 12.25 -8.39 16.37
CA LYS A 385 11.89 -7.03 16.76
C LYS A 385 11.84 -6.93 18.27
N HIS A 386 12.45 -5.89 18.79
CA HIS A 386 12.46 -5.56 20.21
C HIS A 386 11.99 -4.14 20.43
N VAL A 387 11.00 -3.97 21.30
CA VAL A 387 10.44 -2.66 21.68
C VAL A 387 10.52 -2.50 23.18
N GLU A 388 11.12 -1.40 23.61
CA GLU A 388 11.19 -0.99 25.01
C GLU A 388 10.48 0.35 25.20
N GLY A 389 9.76 0.51 26.29
CA GLY A 389 9.08 1.75 26.64
C GLY A 389 9.30 2.06 28.11
N ASP A 390 9.71 3.28 28.38
CA ASP A 390 9.83 3.84 29.74
C ASP A 390 8.90 5.04 29.81
N ASN A 391 7.96 5.00 30.76
CA ASN A 391 6.97 6.05 30.90
C ASN A 391 6.86 6.46 32.37
N ASP A 392 7.03 7.74 32.61
CA ASP A 392 6.84 8.39 33.93
C ASP A 392 5.58 9.27 33.85
N TYR A 393 4.77 9.21 34.88
CA TYR A 393 3.51 9.93 34.99
C TYR A 393 3.46 10.63 36.37
N HIS A 394 3.30 11.94 36.33
CA HIS A 394 3.06 12.75 37.52
C HIS A 394 1.81 13.59 37.30
N THR A 395 0.85 13.51 38.22
CA THR A 395 -0.38 14.31 38.18
C THR A 395 -0.65 14.91 39.55
N SER A 396 -0.83 16.22 39.59
CA SER A 396 -1.27 16.98 40.76
C SER A 396 -2.76 17.29 40.61
N PHE A 397 -3.56 16.84 41.59
CA PHE A 397 -4.99 17.14 41.68
C PHE A 397 -5.24 18.25 42.67
N ILE A 398 -5.99 19.25 42.25
CA ILE A 398 -6.40 20.38 43.10
C ILE A 398 -7.92 20.29 43.28
N ARG A 399 -8.34 19.94 44.50
CA ARG A 399 -9.73 19.80 44.90
C ARG A 399 -10.02 20.57 46.16
N ASN A 400 -10.97 21.52 46.16
CA ASN A 400 -11.33 22.37 47.30
C ASN A 400 -10.11 23.05 47.95
N GLY A 401 -9.15 23.51 47.15
CA GLY A 401 -7.91 24.14 47.59
C GLY A 401 -6.86 23.19 48.20
N LYS A 402 -7.10 21.87 48.22
CA LYS A 402 -6.15 20.86 48.64
C LYS A 402 -5.49 20.21 47.44
N THR A 403 -4.17 20.07 47.48
CA THR A 403 -3.39 19.37 46.44
C THR A 403 -3.10 17.94 46.88
N SER A 404 -3.21 17.00 45.94
CA SER A 404 -2.78 15.62 46.11
C SER A 404 -2.07 15.14 44.82
N ASP A 405 -0.94 14.47 44.99
CA ASP A 405 -0.12 14.01 43.87
C ASP A 405 -0.30 12.50 43.64
N SER A 406 -0.31 12.13 42.36
CA SER A 406 -0.22 10.76 41.92
C SER A 406 1.02 10.62 41.05
N VAL A 407 1.96 9.78 41.47
CA VAL A 407 3.20 9.54 40.71
C VAL A 407 3.35 8.05 40.48
N TYR A 408 3.44 7.66 39.22
CA TYR A 408 3.69 6.28 38.87
C TYR A 408 4.55 6.18 37.61
N ARG A 409 5.15 5.01 37.39
CA ARG A 409 5.91 4.70 36.18
C ARG A 409 5.55 3.33 35.65
N ASN A 410 5.74 3.13 34.36
CA ASN A 410 5.68 1.81 33.79
C ASN A 410 6.83 1.56 32.82
N ASN A 411 7.33 0.33 32.83
CA ASN A 411 8.30 -0.17 31.90
C ASN A 411 7.66 -1.27 31.06
N THR A 412 7.79 -1.17 29.76
CA THR A 412 7.28 -2.16 28.80
C THR A 412 8.42 -2.78 28.02
N SER A 413 8.39 -4.08 27.85
CA SER A 413 9.34 -4.80 26.99
C SER A 413 8.59 -5.81 26.13
N SER A 414 8.78 -5.73 24.82
CA SER A 414 8.14 -6.60 23.83
C SER A 414 9.17 -7.19 22.90
N HIS A 415 9.13 -8.51 22.76
CA HIS A 415 9.94 -9.25 21.80
C HIS A 415 9.05 -9.94 20.78
N TYR A 416 9.43 -9.88 19.51
CA TYR A 416 8.73 -10.52 18.41
C TYR A 416 9.74 -11.26 17.54
N ARG A 417 9.49 -12.55 17.28
CA ARG A 417 10.26 -13.39 16.38
C ARG A 417 9.33 -13.98 15.33
N ILE A 418 9.68 -13.79 14.07
CA ILE A 418 8.88 -14.26 12.94
C ILE A 418 9.79 -15.05 12.02
N TYR A 419 9.40 -16.29 11.71
CA TYR A 419 10.07 -17.16 10.76
C TYR A 419 9.08 -17.56 9.68
N THR A 420 9.46 -17.46 8.42
CA THR A 420 8.65 -17.95 7.31
C THR A 420 9.47 -18.76 6.33
N ALA A 421 8.84 -19.75 5.72
CA ALA A 421 9.37 -20.51 4.61
C ALA A 421 8.27 -20.65 3.55
N ASP A 422 8.57 -20.37 2.29
CA ASP A 422 7.65 -20.41 1.16
C ASP A 422 8.31 -21.12 -0.02
N GLY A 423 7.65 -22.16 -0.56
CA GLY A 423 8.05 -22.85 -1.77
C GLY A 423 7.01 -22.65 -2.86
N VAL A 424 7.41 -22.12 -4.01
CA VAL A 424 6.50 -21.71 -5.10
C VAL A 424 6.93 -22.35 -6.41
N LEU A 425 6.05 -23.09 -7.03
CA LEU A 425 6.17 -23.60 -8.40
C LEU A 425 5.28 -22.77 -9.32
N SER A 426 5.88 -22.11 -10.30
CA SER A 426 5.17 -21.38 -11.36
C SER A 426 5.42 -22.09 -12.68
N LYS A 427 4.40 -22.70 -13.28
CA LYS A 427 4.50 -23.44 -14.53
C LYS A 427 3.73 -22.73 -15.64
N GLN A 428 4.44 -22.33 -16.68
CA GLN A 428 3.84 -21.86 -17.91
C GLN A 428 3.43 -23.11 -18.75
N LEU A 429 2.12 -23.37 -18.85
CA LEU A 429 1.59 -24.52 -19.57
C LEU A 429 1.49 -24.25 -21.06
N SER A 430 1.19 -23.01 -21.42
CA SER A 430 1.16 -22.49 -22.79
C SER A 430 1.43 -20.98 -22.77
N PRO A 431 1.64 -20.30 -23.90
CA PRO A 431 1.77 -18.84 -23.92
C PRO A 431 0.60 -18.09 -23.26
N ARG A 432 -0.57 -18.75 -23.14
CA ARG A 432 -1.82 -18.16 -22.61
C ARG A 432 -2.29 -18.78 -21.31
N THR A 433 -1.62 -19.81 -20.81
CA THR A 433 -2.09 -20.55 -19.63
C THR A 433 -0.95 -20.77 -18.66
N LYS A 434 -1.16 -20.37 -17.41
CA LYS A 434 -0.18 -20.46 -16.33
C LYS A 434 -0.80 -21.12 -15.10
N LEU A 435 -0.04 -21.96 -14.43
CA LEU A 435 -0.36 -22.55 -13.12
C LEU A 435 0.69 -22.12 -12.12
N VAL A 436 0.25 -21.65 -10.97
CA VAL A 436 1.11 -21.39 -9.81
C VAL A 436 0.62 -22.28 -8.67
N ALA A 437 1.52 -22.97 -8.00
CA ALA A 437 1.21 -23.77 -6.80
C ALA A 437 2.29 -23.52 -5.74
N GLY A 438 1.92 -23.50 -4.48
CA GLY A 438 2.90 -23.27 -3.44
C GLY A 438 2.45 -23.71 -2.06
N VAL A 439 3.45 -23.81 -1.17
CA VAL A 439 3.29 -24.11 0.24
C VAL A 439 4.02 -23.07 1.07
N LYS A 440 3.38 -22.59 2.14
CA LYS A 440 3.97 -21.59 3.05
C LYS A 440 3.78 -22.00 4.49
N TYR A 441 4.82 -21.84 5.28
CA TYR A 441 4.76 -21.99 6.73
C TYR A 441 5.23 -20.71 7.40
N THR A 442 4.54 -20.31 8.47
CA THR A 442 4.86 -19.14 9.29
C THR A 442 4.80 -19.51 10.75
N HIS A 443 5.82 -19.10 11.49
CA HIS A 443 5.88 -19.17 12.94
C HIS A 443 6.08 -17.77 13.51
N ASN A 444 5.15 -17.33 14.35
CA ASN A 444 5.20 -16.08 15.11
C ASN A 444 5.35 -16.43 16.59
N ASP A 445 6.34 -15.83 17.24
CA ASP A 445 6.54 -15.89 18.69
C ASP A 445 6.62 -14.48 19.24
N MET A 446 5.85 -14.19 20.27
CA MET A 446 5.73 -12.89 20.89
C MET A 446 5.72 -13.00 22.40
N SER A 447 6.50 -12.16 23.03
CA SER A 447 6.40 -11.93 24.47
C SER A 447 6.28 -10.43 24.76
N ASN A 448 5.41 -10.09 25.70
CA ASN A 448 5.25 -8.73 26.20
C ASN A 448 5.18 -8.74 27.73
N THR A 449 5.94 -7.87 28.38
CA THR A 449 5.94 -7.68 29.81
C THR A 449 5.74 -6.21 30.13
N VAL A 450 4.86 -5.92 31.07
CA VAL A 450 4.61 -4.58 31.58
C VAL A 450 4.70 -4.59 33.09
N ARG A 451 5.47 -3.65 33.63
CA ARG A 451 5.63 -3.46 35.10
C ARG A 451 5.20 -2.06 35.46
N TYR A 452 4.35 -1.94 36.48
CA TYR A 452 3.91 -0.67 37.04
C TYR A 452 4.41 -0.50 38.46
N GLU A 453 4.85 0.71 38.79
CA GLU A 453 5.24 1.09 40.12
C GLU A 453 4.66 2.46 40.48
N SER A 454 4.26 2.65 41.73
CA SER A 454 3.77 3.90 42.26
C SER A 454 4.77 4.45 43.31
N LEU A 455 4.96 5.75 43.33
CA LEU A 455 5.80 6.41 44.29
C LEU A 455 4.97 6.74 45.56
N LEU A 456 5.30 6.09 46.64
CA LEU A 456 4.77 6.35 47.96
C LEU A 456 5.85 7.06 48.84
N PRO A 457 5.52 7.62 49.99
CA PRO A 457 6.52 8.24 50.88
C PRO A 457 7.68 7.30 51.28
N SER A 458 7.44 5.98 51.27
CA SER A 458 8.43 4.91 51.52
C SER A 458 9.27 4.52 50.28
N GLY A 459 9.05 5.15 49.13
CA GLY A 459 9.75 4.85 47.85
C GLY A 459 8.85 4.25 46.76
N TRP A 460 9.45 3.66 45.73
CA TRP A 460 8.75 3.01 44.64
C TRP A 460 8.19 1.66 45.07
N HIS A 461 6.89 1.46 44.89
CA HIS A 461 6.19 0.22 45.22
C HIS A 461 5.53 -0.37 43.96
N PRO A 462 5.67 -1.69 43.75
CA PRO A 462 5.00 -2.38 42.63
C PRO A 462 3.48 -2.24 42.76
N LEU A 463 2.83 -2.09 41.61
CA LEU A 463 1.36 -2.16 41.43
C LEU A 463 0.98 -3.48 40.72
N PRO A 464 0.89 -4.62 41.45
CA PRO A 464 0.72 -5.93 40.82
C PRO A 464 -0.55 -6.05 40.01
N ALA A 465 -1.62 -5.29 40.33
CA ALA A 465 -2.87 -5.27 39.58
C ALA A 465 -2.73 -4.80 38.11
N TYR A 466 -1.66 -4.05 37.83
CA TYR A 466 -1.35 -3.55 36.49
C TYR A 466 -0.14 -4.26 35.87
N HIS A 467 0.51 -5.19 36.59
CA HIS A 467 1.56 -6.02 36.02
C HIS A 467 0.97 -7.01 35.05
N TYR A 468 1.66 -7.16 33.92
CA TYR A 468 1.15 -7.99 32.87
C TYR A 468 2.31 -8.70 32.15
N SER A 469 2.13 -9.97 31.83
CA SER A 469 3.02 -10.75 30.99
C SER A 469 2.20 -11.60 30.01
N LEU A 470 2.41 -11.43 28.74
CA LEU A 470 1.79 -12.21 27.66
C LEU A 470 2.88 -12.92 26.86
N GLY A 471 2.80 -14.23 26.74
CA GLY A 471 3.43 -15.00 25.70
C GLY A 471 2.38 -15.44 24.67
N TYR A 472 2.66 -15.30 23.40
CA TYR A 472 1.76 -15.69 22.31
C TYR A 472 2.56 -16.31 21.19
N THR A 473 2.20 -17.55 20.83
CA THR A 473 2.78 -18.27 19.70
C THR A 473 1.71 -18.57 18.67
N GLU A 474 2.05 -18.48 17.40
CA GLU A 474 1.14 -18.75 16.29
C GLU A 474 1.86 -19.49 15.17
N HIS A 475 1.26 -20.57 14.70
CA HIS A 475 1.71 -21.39 13.58
C HIS A 475 0.67 -21.28 12.46
N ILE A 476 1.09 -20.92 11.26
CA ILE A 476 0.22 -20.83 10.08
C ILE A 476 0.83 -21.68 8.97
N GLY A 477 0.14 -22.76 8.60
CA GLY A 477 0.46 -23.58 7.43
C GLY A 477 -0.50 -23.25 6.29
N ALA A 478 0.01 -23.07 5.08
CA ALA A 478 -0.80 -22.73 3.91
C ALA A 478 -0.41 -23.54 2.69
N VAL A 479 -1.41 -23.93 1.91
CA VAL A 479 -1.26 -24.51 0.56
C VAL A 479 -2.12 -23.70 -0.40
N TYR A 480 -1.61 -23.38 -1.58
CA TYR A 480 -2.34 -22.56 -2.54
C TYR A 480 -2.07 -22.95 -3.98
N GLY A 481 -3.05 -22.65 -4.83
CA GLY A 481 -2.95 -22.80 -6.27
C GLY A 481 -3.69 -21.68 -6.99
N THR A 482 -3.13 -21.20 -8.10
CA THR A 482 -3.74 -20.21 -8.99
C THR A 482 -3.62 -20.67 -10.42
N PHE A 483 -4.72 -20.70 -11.12
CA PHE A 483 -4.81 -20.98 -12.54
C PHE A 483 -5.16 -19.69 -13.28
N SER A 484 -4.40 -19.36 -14.33
CA SER A 484 -4.63 -18.19 -15.19
C SER A 484 -4.73 -18.64 -16.64
N ALA A 485 -5.75 -18.17 -17.34
CA ALA A 485 -5.95 -18.45 -18.76
C ALA A 485 -6.48 -17.23 -19.51
N GLU A 486 -5.96 -17.01 -20.71
CA GLU A 486 -6.47 -16.01 -21.65
C GLU A 486 -7.00 -16.67 -22.90
N TYR A 487 -8.24 -16.41 -23.26
CA TYR A 487 -8.88 -16.93 -24.45
C TYR A 487 -9.65 -15.82 -25.17
N ASN A 488 -9.14 -15.36 -26.32
CA ASN A 488 -9.72 -14.27 -27.12
C ASN A 488 -10.01 -13.01 -26.26
N ARG A 489 -11.31 -12.77 -26.01
CA ARG A 489 -11.83 -11.61 -25.26
C ARG A 489 -12.02 -11.91 -23.77
N LEU A 490 -11.84 -13.15 -23.36
CA LEU A 490 -12.03 -13.59 -21.98
C LEU A 490 -10.68 -13.88 -21.32
N SER A 491 -10.44 -13.30 -20.15
CA SER A 491 -9.32 -13.66 -19.29
C SER A 491 -9.87 -14.12 -17.93
N LEU A 492 -9.35 -15.24 -17.46
CA LEU A 492 -9.75 -15.88 -16.19
C LEU A 492 -8.53 -16.03 -15.29
N VAL A 493 -8.66 -15.63 -14.03
CA VAL A 493 -7.75 -16.03 -12.94
C VAL A 493 -8.59 -16.62 -11.83
N ALA A 494 -8.35 -17.88 -11.50
CA ALA A 494 -9.00 -18.58 -10.40
C ALA A 494 -7.95 -19.13 -9.44
N GLY A 495 -8.07 -18.83 -8.17
CA GLY A 495 -7.16 -19.25 -7.13
C GLY A 495 -7.88 -19.79 -5.90
N LEU A 496 -7.24 -20.72 -5.21
CA LEU A 496 -7.68 -21.22 -3.93
C LEU A 496 -6.48 -21.35 -3.00
N ARG A 497 -6.66 -20.84 -1.78
CA ARG A 497 -5.68 -20.99 -0.71
C ARG A 497 -6.35 -21.58 0.53
N GLY A 498 -5.77 -22.62 1.11
CA GLY A 498 -6.15 -23.17 2.41
C GLY A 498 -5.11 -22.77 3.46
N GLU A 499 -5.54 -22.26 4.59
CA GLU A 499 -4.67 -21.93 5.73
C GLU A 499 -5.17 -22.65 6.99
N TYR A 500 -4.26 -23.33 7.67
CA TYR A 500 -4.46 -23.83 9.03
C TYR A 500 -3.67 -22.95 9.99
N THR A 501 -4.35 -22.39 10.97
CA THR A 501 -3.76 -21.55 12.02
C THR A 501 -3.95 -22.20 13.38
N HIS A 502 -2.86 -22.31 14.14
CA HIS A 502 -2.87 -22.68 15.54
C HIS A 502 -2.18 -21.58 16.34
N ALA A 503 -2.93 -20.96 17.26
CA ALA A 503 -2.45 -19.86 18.11
C ALA A 503 -2.63 -20.24 19.58
N ASN A 504 -1.60 -20.02 20.39
CA ASN A 504 -1.58 -20.30 21.81
C ASN A 504 -1.04 -19.09 22.58
N GLY A 505 -1.79 -18.62 23.56
CA GLY A 505 -1.39 -17.55 24.49
C GLY A 505 -1.21 -18.09 25.91
N HIS A 506 0.05 -18.11 26.37
CA HIS A 506 0.38 -18.46 27.75
C HIS A 506 -0.14 -17.37 28.70
N HIS A 507 -0.65 -17.73 29.86
CA HIS A 507 -1.24 -16.90 30.94
C HIS A 507 -2.67 -16.37 30.74
N HIS A 508 -3.22 -16.27 29.52
CA HIS A 508 -4.61 -15.83 29.31
C HIS A 508 -5.52 -16.88 28.65
N ARG A 509 -5.08 -18.17 28.64
CA ARG A 509 -5.86 -19.30 28.09
C ARG A 509 -6.41 -19.04 26.68
N ILE A 510 -5.66 -18.32 25.84
CA ILE A 510 -6.00 -18.12 24.45
C ILE A 510 -5.50 -19.34 23.69
N CYS A 511 -6.40 -20.22 23.27
CA CYS A 511 -6.06 -21.31 22.35
C CYS A 511 -7.06 -21.28 21.21
N GLN A 512 -6.58 -21.03 20.00
CA GLN A 512 -7.40 -20.96 18.79
C GLN A 512 -6.80 -21.87 17.72
N SER A 513 -7.61 -22.75 17.16
CA SER A 513 -7.23 -23.56 16.00
C SER A 513 -8.35 -23.50 14.99
N TYR A 514 -8.02 -23.11 13.76
CA TYR A 514 -9.00 -23.02 12.69
C TYR A 514 -8.37 -23.28 11.33
N PHE A 515 -9.19 -23.79 10.42
CA PHE A 515 -8.86 -23.98 9.02
C PHE A 515 -9.78 -23.13 8.16
N ASP A 516 -9.19 -22.37 7.23
CA ASP A 516 -9.91 -21.46 6.37
C ASP A 516 -9.54 -21.62 4.91
N LEU A 517 -10.54 -21.47 4.04
CA LEU A 517 -10.37 -21.42 2.59
C LEU A 517 -10.55 -19.98 2.08
N PHE A 518 -9.65 -19.57 1.21
CA PHE A 518 -9.59 -18.25 0.62
C PHE A 518 -9.64 -18.35 -0.92
N PRO A 519 -10.85 -18.46 -1.51
CA PRO A 519 -11.03 -18.44 -2.95
C PRO A 519 -10.81 -17.02 -3.50
N ASN A 520 -10.28 -16.97 -4.72
CA ASN A 520 -10.10 -15.75 -5.52
C ASN A 520 -10.54 -16.05 -6.96
N LEU A 521 -11.34 -15.16 -7.54
CA LEU A 521 -11.81 -15.26 -8.91
C LEU A 521 -11.80 -13.89 -9.57
N ASN A 522 -11.15 -13.79 -10.73
CA ASN A 522 -11.20 -12.63 -11.60
C ASN A 522 -11.60 -13.08 -13.01
N VAL A 523 -12.63 -12.46 -13.55
CA VAL A 523 -13.12 -12.69 -14.91
C VAL A 523 -13.12 -11.35 -15.63
N THR A 524 -12.35 -11.21 -16.68
CA THR A 524 -12.29 -10.01 -17.50
C THR A 524 -12.84 -10.33 -18.90
N TYR A 525 -13.83 -9.58 -19.34
CA TYR A 525 -14.38 -9.65 -20.68
C TYR A 525 -14.11 -8.34 -21.42
N SER A 526 -13.55 -8.46 -22.64
CA SER A 526 -13.27 -7.33 -23.54
C SER A 526 -14.32 -7.32 -24.65
N PHE A 527 -15.07 -6.21 -24.79
CA PHE A 527 -16.15 -6.11 -25.79
C PHE A 527 -15.64 -5.96 -27.23
N ASP A 528 -14.40 -5.51 -27.36
CA ASP A 528 -13.74 -5.29 -28.64
C ASP A 528 -12.32 -5.90 -28.66
N PRO A 529 -11.77 -6.24 -29.84
CA PRO A 529 -10.43 -6.82 -29.97
C PRO A 529 -9.31 -5.89 -29.46
N MET A 530 -9.51 -4.58 -29.53
CA MET A 530 -8.56 -3.58 -29.04
C MET A 530 -8.64 -3.37 -27.52
N ARG A 531 -9.57 -4.10 -26.88
CA ARG A 531 -9.80 -4.02 -25.42
C ARG A 531 -10.08 -2.59 -24.93
N THR A 532 -10.73 -1.76 -25.78
CA THR A 532 -11.07 -0.38 -25.45
C THR A 532 -12.12 -0.29 -24.37
N PHE A 533 -13.06 -1.24 -24.33
CA PHE A 533 -14.03 -1.37 -23.25
C PHE A 533 -13.96 -2.77 -22.65
N MET A 534 -13.74 -2.83 -21.33
CA MET A 534 -13.64 -4.08 -20.58
C MET A 534 -14.54 -4.03 -19.36
N LEU A 535 -15.11 -5.20 -19.03
CA LEU A 535 -15.86 -5.44 -17.82
C LEU A 535 -15.15 -6.52 -16.99
N ILE A 536 -14.96 -6.27 -15.71
CA ILE A 536 -14.20 -7.15 -14.82
C ILE A 536 -15.08 -7.50 -13.62
N GLY A 537 -15.41 -8.78 -13.49
CA GLY A 537 -16.05 -9.34 -12.31
C GLY A 537 -15.01 -9.94 -11.37
N GLN A 538 -15.10 -9.62 -10.08
CA GLN A 538 -14.10 -10.04 -9.10
C GLN A 538 -14.78 -10.53 -7.82
N TYR A 539 -14.22 -11.59 -7.26
CA TYR A 539 -14.57 -12.10 -5.93
C TYR A 539 -13.30 -12.54 -5.20
N SER A 540 -13.21 -12.24 -3.92
CA SER A 540 -12.21 -12.82 -3.03
C SER A 540 -12.71 -12.91 -1.60
N ARG A 541 -12.26 -13.92 -0.86
CA ARG A 541 -12.34 -14.00 0.60
C ARG A 541 -10.95 -13.77 1.16
N ASN A 542 -10.87 -12.91 2.19
CA ASN A 542 -9.62 -12.55 2.85
C ASN A 542 -9.79 -12.60 4.37
N ILE A 543 -8.68 -12.56 5.10
CA ILE A 543 -8.62 -12.49 6.56
C ILE A 543 -7.78 -11.28 6.98
N GLU A 544 -8.20 -10.59 8.05
CA GLU A 544 -7.38 -9.62 8.77
C GLU A 544 -7.19 -10.12 10.20
N ARG A 545 -5.98 -10.57 10.50
CA ARG A 545 -5.62 -10.99 11.85
C ARG A 545 -5.40 -9.79 12.75
N PRO A 546 -5.83 -9.81 14.02
CA PRO A 546 -5.58 -8.70 14.94
C PRO A 546 -4.10 -8.35 15.01
N ASN A 547 -3.82 -7.05 15.06
CA ASN A 547 -2.47 -6.56 15.33
C ASN A 547 -2.05 -7.02 16.73
N PHE A 548 -0.82 -7.47 16.89
CA PHE A 548 -0.33 -7.98 18.18
C PHE A 548 -0.47 -6.97 19.31
N ARG A 549 -0.28 -5.67 19.04
CA ARG A 549 -0.49 -4.60 20.02
C ARG A 549 -1.93 -4.53 20.53
N ARG A 550 -2.94 -4.81 19.66
CA ARG A 550 -4.35 -4.82 20.06
C ARG A 550 -4.71 -6.00 20.96
N LEU A 551 -3.89 -7.06 20.95
CA LEU A 551 -4.05 -8.21 21.84
C LEU A 551 -3.49 -7.98 23.23
N HIS A 552 -2.64 -6.97 23.45
CA HIS A 552 -2.02 -6.70 24.74
C HIS A 552 -2.96 -5.92 25.63
N PRO A 553 -3.39 -6.42 26.77
CA PRO A 553 -4.21 -5.68 27.74
C PRO A 553 -3.38 -4.63 28.53
N ASN A 554 -2.37 -4.06 27.88
CA ASN A 554 -1.57 -2.98 28.45
C ASN A 554 -2.34 -1.66 28.41
N ARG A 555 -2.41 -0.98 29.56
CA ARG A 555 -2.98 0.35 29.69
C ARG A 555 -1.98 1.40 29.20
N ILE A 556 -2.36 2.16 28.16
CA ILE A 556 -1.60 3.30 27.66
C ILE A 556 -2.35 4.56 28.06
N GLN A 557 -1.76 5.32 28.98
CA GLN A 557 -2.36 6.53 29.53
C GLN A 557 -2.22 7.71 28.55
N TYR A 558 -3.33 8.41 28.29
CA TYR A 558 -3.35 9.69 27.58
C TYR A 558 -3.57 10.86 28.52
N SER A 559 -4.38 10.65 29.55
CA SER A 559 -4.59 11.56 30.69
C SER A 559 -5.12 10.74 31.86
N GLU A 560 -5.27 11.31 33.04
CA GLU A 560 -5.90 10.62 34.18
C GLU A 560 -7.34 10.19 33.90
N TYR A 561 -7.99 10.81 32.92
CA TYR A 561 -9.36 10.55 32.52
C TYR A 561 -9.49 9.84 31.16
N SER A 562 -8.37 9.42 30.56
CA SER A 562 -8.41 8.76 29.24
C SER A 562 -7.25 7.82 29.03
N TYR A 563 -7.52 6.56 28.65
CA TYR A 563 -6.51 5.56 28.34
C TYR A 563 -6.95 4.62 27.21
N TYR A 564 -6.00 3.91 26.66
CA TYR A 564 -6.21 2.79 25.73
C TYR A 564 -5.88 1.49 26.45
N ILE A 565 -6.64 0.42 26.16
CA ILE A 565 -6.35 -0.94 26.61
C ILE A 565 -6.59 -1.91 25.48
N GLY A 566 -5.68 -2.87 25.25
CA GLY A 566 -5.88 -3.91 24.24
C GLY A 566 -6.82 -5.02 24.75
N ASN A 567 -7.19 -5.93 23.82
CA ASN A 567 -8.14 -7.02 24.10
C ASN A 567 -7.59 -8.34 23.59
N PRO A 568 -7.15 -9.26 24.46
CA PRO A 568 -6.63 -10.56 24.06
C PRO A 568 -7.68 -11.51 23.48
N ALA A 569 -8.98 -11.23 23.66
CA ALA A 569 -10.08 -12.06 23.17
C ALA A 569 -10.48 -11.74 21.70
N LEU A 570 -9.71 -10.91 20.99
CA LEU A 570 -10.00 -10.55 19.61
C LEU A 570 -9.91 -11.76 18.68
N ARG A 571 -10.88 -11.84 17.78
CA ARG A 571 -10.93 -12.81 16.69
C ARG A 571 -10.52 -12.16 15.37
N PRO A 572 -10.05 -12.96 14.39
CA PRO A 572 -9.77 -12.46 13.05
C PRO A 572 -11.05 -11.91 12.38
N THR A 573 -10.88 -10.89 11.58
CA THR A 573 -11.91 -10.37 10.68
C THR A 573 -11.89 -11.12 9.36
N TYR A 574 -13.05 -11.55 8.88
CA TYR A 574 -13.20 -12.12 7.55
C TYR A 574 -13.86 -11.12 6.61
N ILE A 575 -13.36 -11.06 5.38
CA ILE A 575 -13.78 -10.07 4.41
C ILE A 575 -14.12 -10.76 3.09
N HIS A 576 -15.40 -10.69 2.68
CA HIS A 576 -15.82 -11.06 1.33
C HIS A 576 -15.85 -9.81 0.47
N LYS A 577 -15.13 -9.83 -0.63
CA LYS A 577 -15.06 -8.73 -1.58
C LYS A 577 -15.71 -9.15 -2.88
N ILE A 578 -16.66 -8.38 -3.34
CA ILE A 578 -17.36 -8.56 -4.61
C ILE A 578 -17.23 -7.24 -5.37
N GLY A 579 -16.78 -7.28 -6.60
CA GLY A 579 -16.57 -6.07 -7.40
C GLY A 579 -16.91 -6.27 -8.87
N LEU A 580 -17.40 -5.21 -9.46
CA LEU A 580 -17.56 -5.07 -10.90
C LEU A 580 -16.88 -3.77 -11.34
N THR A 581 -15.95 -3.88 -12.28
CA THR A 581 -15.17 -2.74 -12.77
C THR A 581 -15.32 -2.60 -14.26
N ALA A 582 -15.76 -1.45 -14.73
CA ALA A 582 -15.76 -1.05 -16.12
C ALA A 582 -14.53 -0.20 -16.41
N VAL A 583 -13.81 -0.52 -17.47
CA VAL A 583 -12.63 0.22 -17.93
C VAL A 583 -12.86 0.66 -19.37
N TYR A 584 -12.74 1.98 -19.61
CA TYR A 584 -12.84 2.56 -20.95
C TYR A 584 -11.53 3.20 -21.39
N ARG A 585 -11.04 2.82 -22.57
CA ARG A 585 -9.78 3.30 -23.16
C ARG A 585 -8.58 3.19 -22.20
N TYR A 586 -8.58 2.18 -21.34
CA TYR A 586 -7.56 1.94 -20.30
C TYR A 586 -7.32 3.11 -19.33
N ARG A 587 -8.14 4.15 -19.40
CA ARG A 587 -8.00 5.43 -18.67
C ARG A 587 -9.09 5.64 -17.65
N TYR A 588 -10.34 5.49 -18.06
CA TYR A 588 -11.49 5.78 -17.23
C TYR A 588 -11.92 4.49 -16.57
N VAL A 589 -11.92 4.50 -15.25
CA VAL A 589 -12.25 3.34 -14.44
C VAL A 589 -13.45 3.67 -13.56
N LEU A 590 -14.51 2.90 -13.69
CA LEU A 590 -15.65 2.91 -12.79
C LEU A 590 -15.73 1.55 -12.11
N SER A 591 -15.60 1.52 -10.78
CA SER A 591 -15.73 0.30 -10.00
C SER A 591 -16.88 0.44 -9.02
N ILE A 592 -17.74 -0.56 -8.95
CA ILE A 592 -18.76 -0.71 -7.92
C ILE A 592 -18.55 -2.03 -7.20
N GLY A 593 -18.87 -2.10 -5.92
CA GLY A 593 -18.69 -3.35 -5.20
C GLY A 593 -19.10 -3.29 -3.74
N ALA A 594 -18.86 -4.41 -3.07
CA ALA A 594 -19.15 -4.58 -1.66
C ALA A 594 -17.97 -5.28 -0.96
N ASN A 595 -17.59 -4.75 0.20
CA ASN A 595 -16.73 -5.41 1.17
C ASN A 595 -17.61 -5.78 2.38
N LEU A 596 -17.86 -7.08 2.54
CA LEU A 596 -18.70 -7.61 3.61
C LEU A 596 -17.78 -8.14 4.70
N HIS A 597 -17.76 -7.44 5.83
CA HIS A 597 -16.91 -7.79 6.96
C HIS A 597 -17.71 -8.56 8.02
N HIS A 598 -17.09 -9.61 8.51
CA HIS A 598 -17.54 -10.38 9.64
C HIS A 598 -16.48 -10.32 10.75
N ASP A 599 -16.91 -10.09 11.99
CA ASP A 599 -16.02 -9.89 13.15
C ASP A 599 -14.99 -8.75 12.96
N LEU A 600 -15.39 -7.64 12.35
CA LEU A 600 -14.47 -6.53 12.10
C LEU A 600 -13.99 -5.90 13.41
N VAL A 601 -12.68 -5.85 13.59
CA VAL A 601 -12.06 -5.23 14.77
C VAL A 601 -12.11 -3.71 14.67
N ARG A 602 -12.79 -3.06 15.61
CA ARG A 602 -12.90 -1.61 15.76
C ARG A 602 -12.51 -1.16 17.16
N GLU A 603 -11.92 0.00 17.25
CA GLU A 603 -11.66 0.66 18.53
C GLU A 603 -12.94 1.39 18.97
N VAL A 604 -13.44 1.01 20.15
CA VAL A 604 -14.66 1.55 20.75
C VAL A 604 -14.27 2.37 21.96
N ARG A 605 -14.77 3.59 22.08
CA ARG A 605 -14.60 4.40 23.29
C ARG A 605 -15.72 4.07 24.26
N LYS A 606 -15.36 3.79 25.51
CA LYS A 606 -16.26 3.45 26.63
C LYS A 606 -15.97 4.31 27.83
N THR A 607 -16.90 4.35 28.78
CA THR A 607 -16.73 4.94 30.11
C THR A 607 -16.50 3.86 31.14
N GLU A 608 -15.69 4.13 32.16
CA GLU A 608 -15.57 3.25 33.32
C GLU A 608 -16.89 3.24 34.14
N MET A 609 -17.25 2.06 34.67
CA MET A 609 -18.44 1.95 35.54
C MET A 609 -18.26 2.66 36.87
N SER A 610 -17.01 2.69 37.36
CA SER A 610 -16.64 3.31 38.67
C SER A 610 -16.59 4.83 38.62
N ASP A 611 -16.20 5.40 37.48
CA ASP A 611 -16.11 6.85 37.28
C ASP A 611 -16.49 7.21 35.81
N PRO A 612 -17.68 7.77 35.56
CA PRO A 612 -18.12 8.19 34.23
C PRO A 612 -17.23 9.27 33.58
N ASN A 613 -16.38 9.97 34.36
CA ASN A 613 -15.41 10.92 33.82
C ASN A 613 -14.23 10.23 33.14
N VAL A 614 -13.97 8.97 33.49
CA VAL A 614 -12.87 8.19 32.88
C VAL A 614 -13.38 7.47 31.65
N THR A 615 -12.75 7.74 30.50
CA THR A 615 -13.04 7.05 29.24
C THR A 615 -11.85 6.19 28.84
N TYR A 616 -12.15 5.07 28.19
CA TYR A 616 -11.10 4.23 27.62
C TYR A 616 -11.45 3.77 26.20
N ILE A 617 -10.41 3.50 25.43
CA ILE A 617 -10.53 2.95 24.08
C ILE A 617 -10.10 1.48 24.14
N ILE A 618 -10.98 0.60 23.66
CA ILE A 618 -10.74 -0.84 23.59
C ILE A 618 -11.08 -1.37 22.20
N PRO A 619 -10.22 -2.21 21.58
CA PRO A 619 -10.58 -2.89 20.35
C PRO A 619 -11.56 -4.03 20.60
N GLU A 620 -12.63 -4.10 19.81
CA GLU A 620 -13.68 -5.13 19.88
C GLU A 620 -14.05 -5.64 18.49
N ASN A 621 -14.52 -6.89 18.40
CA ASN A 621 -15.09 -7.42 17.19
C ASN A 621 -16.54 -6.97 17.03
N HIS A 622 -16.84 -6.28 15.94
CA HIS A 622 -18.19 -5.96 15.52
C HIS A 622 -18.75 -7.10 14.67
N PRO A 623 -19.99 -7.59 14.92
CA PRO A 623 -20.53 -8.74 14.22
C PRO A 623 -20.56 -8.59 12.72
N THR A 624 -21.00 -7.45 12.22
CA THR A 624 -21.03 -7.15 10.79
C THR A 624 -20.80 -5.66 10.53
N GLU A 625 -19.98 -5.36 9.53
CA GLU A 625 -19.86 -4.04 8.96
C GLU A 625 -19.69 -4.18 7.44
N ASN A 626 -20.63 -3.63 6.67
CA ASN A 626 -20.63 -3.76 5.23
C ASN A 626 -20.35 -2.42 4.56
N HIS A 627 -19.43 -2.42 3.60
CA HIS A 627 -19.10 -1.25 2.80
C HIS A 627 -19.50 -1.50 1.35
N TYR A 628 -20.45 -0.72 0.86
CA TYR A 628 -20.80 -0.68 -0.55
C TYR A 628 -20.15 0.55 -1.16
N TYR A 629 -19.37 0.37 -2.21
CA TYR A 629 -18.55 1.45 -2.75
C TYR A 629 -18.79 1.67 -4.24
N ALA A 630 -18.59 2.92 -4.66
CA ALA A 630 -18.42 3.32 -6.04
C ALA A 630 -17.14 4.15 -6.15
N VAL A 631 -16.28 3.81 -7.11
CA VAL A 631 -15.00 4.47 -7.36
C VAL A 631 -14.94 4.93 -8.80
N LEU A 632 -14.67 6.21 -9.01
CA LEU A 632 -14.38 6.79 -10.32
C LEU A 632 -12.93 7.28 -10.35
N SER A 633 -12.16 6.81 -11.30
CA SER A 633 -10.82 7.31 -11.60
C SER A 633 -10.77 7.78 -13.05
N ALA A 634 -10.45 9.07 -13.24
CA ALA A 634 -10.50 9.72 -14.54
C ALA A 634 -9.30 10.68 -14.71
N PRO A 635 -8.26 10.28 -15.45
CA PRO A 635 -7.20 11.18 -15.86
C PRO A 635 -7.62 12.00 -17.09
N PHE A 636 -7.39 13.31 -17.04
CA PHE A 636 -7.65 14.25 -18.12
C PHE A 636 -6.34 14.91 -18.57
N ARG A 637 -6.26 15.22 -19.85
CA ARG A 637 -5.18 16.02 -20.42
C ARG A 637 -5.74 17.05 -21.38
N PRO A 638 -6.25 18.19 -20.86
CA PRO A 638 -6.86 19.23 -21.68
C PRO A 638 -5.90 19.81 -22.72
N THR A 639 -4.61 19.97 -22.35
CA THR A 639 -3.54 20.44 -23.22
C THR A 639 -2.27 19.63 -23.02
N ARG A 640 -1.21 19.86 -23.85
CA ARG A 640 0.08 19.16 -23.71
C ARG A 640 0.84 19.53 -22.42
N TRP A 641 0.58 20.71 -21.87
CA TRP A 641 1.24 21.26 -20.68
C TRP A 641 0.40 21.17 -19.41
N TRP A 642 -0.88 20.76 -19.51
CA TRP A 642 -1.81 20.63 -18.40
C TRP A 642 -2.37 19.21 -18.30
N ASP A 643 -2.09 18.56 -17.19
CA ASP A 643 -2.63 17.26 -16.84
C ASP A 643 -3.41 17.32 -15.52
N MET A 644 -4.47 16.54 -15.41
CA MET A 644 -5.30 16.45 -14.24
C MET A 644 -5.73 15.01 -14.01
N ASN A 645 -5.74 14.57 -12.74
CA ASN A 645 -6.26 13.28 -12.33
C ASN A 645 -7.35 13.49 -11.26
N VAL A 646 -8.51 12.90 -11.48
CA VAL A 646 -9.66 12.95 -10.58
C VAL A 646 -9.95 11.56 -10.08
N ASN A 647 -9.91 11.37 -8.76
CA ASN A 647 -10.32 10.15 -8.09
C ASN A 647 -11.43 10.48 -7.09
N LEU A 648 -12.59 9.83 -7.26
CA LEU A 648 -13.74 9.97 -6.39
C LEU A 648 -14.13 8.61 -5.84
N VAL A 649 -14.42 8.55 -4.55
CA VAL A 649 -14.90 7.34 -3.87
C VAL A 649 -16.11 7.70 -3.05
N GLY A 650 -17.22 7.04 -3.30
CA GLY A 650 -18.42 7.05 -2.46
C GLY A 650 -18.56 5.71 -1.76
N VAL A 651 -18.86 5.72 -0.48
CA VAL A 651 -19.06 4.50 0.33
C VAL A 651 -20.34 4.63 1.15
N LYS A 652 -21.19 3.64 1.05
CA LYS A 652 -22.25 3.41 2.04
C LYS A 652 -21.72 2.37 3.04
N GLN A 653 -21.62 2.76 4.30
CA GLN A 653 -21.16 1.95 5.40
C GLN A 653 -22.34 1.55 6.27
N ASP A 654 -22.65 0.26 6.38
CA ASP A 654 -23.69 -0.30 7.24
C ASP A 654 -23.02 -1.02 8.41
N ILE A 655 -23.24 -0.53 9.63
CA ILE A 655 -22.61 -1.03 10.86
C ILE A 655 -23.69 -1.66 11.76
N ARG A 656 -23.40 -2.85 12.32
CA ARG A 656 -24.13 -3.45 13.43
C ARG A 656 -23.18 -3.54 14.63
N GLY A 657 -23.44 -2.72 15.65
CA GLY A 657 -22.59 -2.65 16.85
C GLY A 657 -22.89 -3.74 17.87
N THR A 658 -21.98 -3.90 18.83
CA THR A 658 -22.08 -4.88 19.93
C THR A 658 -23.02 -4.41 21.06
N GLU A 659 -23.14 -3.11 21.28
CA GLU A 659 -23.91 -2.54 22.42
C GLU A 659 -25.39 -2.29 22.09
N SER A 660 -25.74 -2.20 20.84
CA SER A 660 -27.10 -2.08 20.38
C SER A 660 -27.29 -2.91 19.12
N ASP A 661 -28.34 -3.70 19.07
CA ASP A 661 -28.77 -4.43 17.86
C ASP A 661 -29.17 -3.47 16.72
N ARG A 662 -28.98 -2.18 16.94
CA ARG A 662 -29.33 -1.12 16.01
C ARG A 662 -28.33 -1.04 14.86
N ARG A 663 -28.88 -1.19 13.67
CA ARG A 663 -28.13 -0.95 12.42
C ARG A 663 -28.02 0.53 12.15
N VAL A 664 -26.81 1.02 11.90
CA VAL A 664 -26.54 2.41 11.54
C VAL A 664 -25.90 2.45 10.17
N SER A 665 -26.40 3.35 9.31
CA SER A 665 -25.87 3.55 7.96
C SER A 665 -25.25 4.93 7.83
N HIS A 666 -24.04 5.00 7.28
CA HIS A 666 -23.34 6.24 6.98
C HIS A 666 -22.98 6.31 5.49
N TYR A 667 -23.00 7.51 4.93
CA TYR A 667 -22.51 7.80 3.59
C TYR A 667 -21.23 8.60 3.69
N LEU A 668 -20.17 8.06 3.10
CA LEU A 668 -18.83 8.61 3.11
C LEU A 668 -18.42 8.97 1.69
N TYR A 669 -17.68 10.05 1.53
CA TYR A 669 -17.01 10.34 0.27
C TYR A 669 -15.57 10.71 0.49
N PHE A 670 -14.75 10.40 -0.53
CA PHE A 670 -13.36 10.81 -0.63
C PHE A 670 -13.15 11.39 -2.03
N ALA A 671 -12.49 12.52 -2.12
CA ALA A 671 -12.15 13.15 -3.37
C ALA A 671 -10.66 13.50 -3.38
N ASN A 672 -9.96 13.10 -4.44
CA ASN A 672 -8.59 13.53 -4.69
C ASN A 672 -8.50 14.08 -6.12
N VAL A 673 -8.09 15.32 -6.23
CA VAL A 673 -7.87 15.98 -7.52
C VAL A 673 -6.44 16.51 -7.54
N THR A 674 -5.63 15.98 -8.43
CA THR A 674 -4.27 16.48 -8.68
C THR A 674 -4.21 17.09 -10.06
N THR A 675 -3.74 18.33 -10.15
CA THR A 675 -3.50 19.01 -11.42
C THR A 675 -2.05 19.45 -11.51
N GLY A 676 -1.43 19.24 -12.65
CA GLY A 676 -0.04 19.51 -12.94
C GLY A 676 0.12 20.40 -14.18
N PHE A 677 1.06 21.32 -14.12
CA PHE A 677 1.39 22.24 -15.21
C PHE A 677 2.87 22.13 -15.52
N SER A 678 3.18 21.63 -16.72
CA SER A 678 4.55 21.56 -17.24
C SER A 678 4.90 22.88 -17.92
N LEU A 679 5.82 23.64 -17.33
CA LEU A 679 6.21 24.96 -17.77
C LEU A 679 7.60 24.94 -18.47
N PRO A 680 7.96 25.99 -19.24
CA PRO A 680 9.30 26.16 -19.79
C PRO A 680 10.40 26.03 -18.72
N ALA A 681 11.65 25.82 -19.15
CA ALA A 681 12.83 25.69 -18.31
C ALA A 681 12.72 24.52 -17.28
N LYS A 682 11.95 23.46 -17.62
CA LYS A 682 11.75 22.23 -16.82
C LYS A 682 11.16 22.51 -15.44
N PHE A 683 10.32 23.54 -15.32
CA PHE A 683 9.48 23.75 -14.15
C PHE A 683 8.22 22.89 -14.24
N HIS A 684 7.81 22.36 -13.09
CA HIS A 684 6.54 21.66 -12.94
C HIS A 684 5.82 22.18 -11.69
N LEU A 685 4.62 22.72 -11.90
CA LEU A 685 3.73 23.15 -10.82
C LEU A 685 2.71 22.05 -10.56
N GLU A 686 2.39 21.79 -9.30
CA GLU A 686 1.38 20.82 -8.92
C GLU A 686 0.49 21.37 -7.82
N LEU A 687 -0.82 21.23 -8.00
CA LEU A 687 -1.84 21.52 -7.00
C LEU A 687 -2.61 20.21 -6.72
N THR A 688 -2.69 19.83 -5.46
CA THR A 688 -3.45 18.67 -5.02
C THR A 688 -4.52 19.07 -4.01
N TYR A 689 -5.76 18.69 -4.30
CA TYR A 689 -6.87 18.76 -3.37
C TYR A 689 -7.21 17.36 -2.87
N SER A 690 -7.36 17.20 -1.54
CA SER A 690 -7.83 15.97 -0.91
C SER A 690 -8.97 16.32 0.05
N GLY A 691 -10.16 15.76 -0.20
CA GLY A 691 -11.35 15.98 0.59
C GLY A 691 -11.95 14.69 1.12
N THR A 692 -12.40 14.71 2.37
CA THR A 692 -13.17 13.61 2.98
C THR A 692 -14.41 14.15 3.65
N SER A 693 -15.50 13.38 3.57
CA SER A 693 -16.69 13.63 4.41
C SER A 693 -16.40 13.33 5.88
N ARG A 694 -17.39 13.43 6.72
CA ARG A 694 -17.35 12.89 8.08
C ARG A 694 -17.10 11.39 8.02
N LEU A 695 -16.08 10.91 8.73
CA LEU A 695 -15.69 9.51 8.77
C LEU A 695 -16.17 8.89 10.08
N TYR A 696 -16.59 7.63 10.04
CA TYR A 696 -17.09 6.90 11.20
C TYR A 696 -16.28 5.61 11.42
N SER A 697 -16.03 5.29 12.68
CA SER A 697 -15.41 4.04 13.12
C SER A 697 -16.00 3.67 14.48
N ALA A 698 -16.84 2.64 14.52
CA ALA A 698 -17.64 2.31 15.70
C ALA A 698 -18.44 3.52 16.20
N ASN A 699 -18.22 3.94 17.45
CA ASN A 699 -18.86 5.10 18.07
C ASN A 699 -18.00 6.38 18.03
N SER A 700 -16.97 6.40 17.22
CA SER A 700 -16.05 7.54 17.07
C SER A 700 -15.91 7.92 15.60
N GLY A 701 -15.35 9.09 15.35
CA GLY A 701 -15.10 9.52 13.98
C GLY A 701 -14.27 10.79 13.87
N ILE A 702 -14.17 11.26 12.62
CA ILE A 702 -13.42 12.47 12.24
C ILE A 702 -14.34 13.36 11.43
N GLU A 703 -14.39 14.66 11.76
CA GLU A 703 -15.12 15.65 11.00
C GLU A 703 -14.56 15.85 9.58
N PRO A 704 -15.35 16.40 8.65
CA PRO A 704 -14.91 16.59 7.26
C PRO A 704 -13.59 17.34 7.14
N ARG A 705 -12.73 16.88 6.23
CA ARG A 705 -11.42 17.48 5.99
C ARG A 705 -11.24 17.87 4.53
N HIS A 706 -10.64 19.04 4.32
CA HIS A 706 -10.30 19.55 3.00
C HIS A 706 -8.86 20.07 3.04
N LEU A 707 -7.97 19.41 2.32
CA LEU A 707 -6.54 19.69 2.30
C LEU A 707 -6.14 20.17 0.91
N PHE A 708 -5.34 21.23 0.86
CA PHE A 708 -4.77 21.76 -0.38
C PHE A 708 -3.24 21.78 -0.25
N HIS A 709 -2.57 21.19 -1.22
CA HIS A 709 -1.12 21.12 -1.29
C HIS A 709 -0.68 21.79 -2.60
N PHE A 710 0.38 22.57 -2.54
CA PHE A 710 0.99 23.19 -3.69
C PHE A 710 2.48 22.84 -3.73
N SER A 711 3.02 22.53 -4.91
CA SER A 711 4.45 22.31 -5.06
C SER A 711 4.97 22.79 -6.41
N VAL A 712 6.23 23.22 -6.39
CA VAL A 712 7.03 23.58 -7.55
C VAL A 712 8.25 22.69 -7.59
N LYS A 713 8.51 22.08 -8.74
CA LYS A 713 9.68 21.24 -8.98
C LYS A 713 10.48 21.78 -10.15
N ARG A 714 11.80 21.63 -10.12
CA ARG A 714 12.68 21.94 -11.23
C ARG A 714 13.75 20.89 -11.39
N GLN A 715 14.00 20.48 -12.63
CA GLN A 715 15.10 19.60 -12.95
C GLN A 715 16.30 20.38 -13.44
N LEU A 716 17.46 20.03 -12.93
CA LEU A 716 18.76 20.67 -13.13
C LEU A 716 19.81 19.62 -13.48
N LEU A 717 20.98 20.06 -13.92
CA LEU A 717 22.15 19.22 -14.21
C LEU A 717 21.82 18.02 -15.15
N ASN A 718 21.19 18.32 -16.29
CA ASN A 718 20.77 17.28 -17.26
C ASN A 718 19.89 16.20 -16.61
N ASP A 719 18.87 16.64 -15.83
CA ASP A 719 17.90 15.82 -15.13
C ASP A 719 18.46 14.95 -13.97
N ARG A 720 19.73 15.16 -13.61
CA ARG A 720 20.36 14.45 -12.49
C ARG A 720 19.98 15.04 -11.13
N LEU A 721 19.68 16.34 -11.03
CA LEU A 721 19.29 17.00 -9.79
C LEU A 721 17.84 17.49 -9.90
N THR A 722 16.99 17.05 -8.98
CA THR A 722 15.63 17.58 -8.84
C THR A 722 15.55 18.39 -7.56
N ALA A 723 15.22 19.67 -7.68
CA ALA A 723 14.87 20.54 -6.55
C ALA A 723 13.35 20.65 -6.46
N SER A 724 12.77 20.56 -5.27
CA SER A 724 11.34 20.77 -5.05
C SER A 724 11.09 21.64 -3.83
N LEU A 725 10.14 22.56 -3.96
CA LEU A 725 9.61 23.40 -2.88
C LEU A 725 8.10 23.23 -2.85
N GLY A 726 7.51 23.03 -1.68
CA GLY A 726 6.06 22.83 -1.54
C GLY A 726 5.53 23.43 -0.25
N ILE A 727 4.24 23.73 -0.27
CA ILE A 727 3.45 24.11 0.90
C ILE A 727 2.43 23.00 1.13
N ASN A 728 2.50 22.42 2.30
CA ASN A 728 1.54 21.42 2.71
C ASN A 728 0.40 22.09 3.48
N ASN A 729 -0.83 21.65 3.20
CA ASN A 729 -2.06 22.14 3.85
C ASN A 729 -2.11 23.66 3.96
N VAL A 730 -2.27 24.35 2.82
CA VAL A 730 -2.24 25.82 2.69
C VAL A 730 -3.17 26.53 3.70
N PHE A 731 -4.33 25.94 4.03
CA PHE A 731 -5.34 26.55 4.90
C PHE A 731 -5.19 26.23 6.38
N ASP A 732 -4.20 25.43 6.78
CA ASP A 732 -3.80 25.20 8.18
C ASP A 732 -4.96 24.86 9.12
N ARG A 733 -5.68 23.77 8.84
CA ARG A 733 -6.87 23.37 9.64
C ARG A 733 -6.53 22.34 10.70
N LYS A 734 -7.17 22.45 11.87
CA LYS A 734 -7.17 21.43 12.91
C LYS A 734 -7.93 20.19 12.47
N ILE A 735 -7.60 19.05 13.04
CA ILE A 735 -8.37 17.81 12.91
C ILE A 735 -9.34 17.75 14.09
N VAL A 736 -10.61 17.45 13.82
CA VAL A 736 -11.62 17.31 14.86
C VAL A 736 -12.07 15.86 14.92
N TYR A 737 -11.82 15.24 16.05
CA TYR A 737 -12.33 13.92 16.39
C TYR A 737 -13.58 14.06 17.24
N PHE A 738 -14.50 13.11 17.10
CA PHE A 738 -15.69 13.02 17.95
C PHE A 738 -15.91 11.57 18.38
N SER A 739 -16.60 11.39 19.50
CA SER A 739 -17.17 10.09 19.84
C SER A 739 -18.52 10.25 20.55
N GLU A 740 -19.39 9.27 20.34
CA GLU A 740 -20.74 9.24 20.86
C GLU A 740 -20.91 7.98 21.71
N MET A 741 -21.17 8.18 23.01
CA MET A 741 -21.45 7.14 23.98
C MET A 741 -22.86 7.37 24.54
N LYS A 742 -23.44 6.37 25.21
CA LYS A 742 -24.80 6.45 25.76
C LYS A 742 -25.01 7.68 26.66
N HIS A 743 -24.01 7.99 27.50
CA HIS A 743 -24.11 9.00 28.56
C HIS A 743 -23.34 10.28 28.25
N LEU A 744 -22.43 10.27 27.28
CA LEU A 744 -21.66 11.46 26.95
C LEU A 744 -21.22 11.48 25.48
N THR A 745 -20.94 12.68 24.98
CA THR A 745 -20.25 12.88 23.70
C THR A 745 -18.90 13.55 23.94
N THR A 746 -17.90 13.23 23.13
CA THR A 746 -16.60 13.89 23.19
C THR A 746 -16.31 14.60 21.88
N ARG A 747 -15.62 15.73 21.96
CA ARG A 747 -15.05 16.46 20.83
C ARG A 747 -13.60 16.79 21.14
N THR A 748 -12.68 16.35 20.29
CA THR A 748 -11.24 16.60 20.45
C THR A 748 -10.73 17.34 19.22
N GLU A 749 -10.28 18.58 19.38
CA GLU A 749 -9.61 19.36 18.35
C GLU A 749 -8.11 19.13 18.47
N VAL A 750 -7.46 18.69 17.40
CA VAL A 750 -6.03 18.39 17.37
C VAL A 750 -5.33 19.24 16.32
N TYR A 751 -4.34 20.01 16.75
CA TYR A 751 -3.37 20.63 15.88
C TYR A 751 -2.12 19.74 15.84
N ASN A 752 -1.98 18.96 14.78
CA ASN A 752 -0.84 18.08 14.56
C ASN A 752 0.11 18.74 13.56
N PRO A 753 1.39 18.94 13.86
CA PRO A 753 2.33 19.66 13.02
C PRO A 753 2.55 19.01 11.66
N GLN A 754 2.38 17.67 11.55
CA GLN A 754 2.49 16.96 10.28
C GLN A 754 1.23 17.11 9.39
N ASP A 755 0.08 17.46 9.98
CA ASP A 755 -1.18 17.75 9.28
C ASP A 755 -1.45 19.25 9.10
N ALA A 756 -0.68 20.10 9.77
CA ALA A 756 -0.74 21.54 9.72
C ALA A 756 -0.05 22.08 8.46
N ARG A 757 0.00 23.41 8.34
CA ARG A 757 0.75 24.07 7.28
C ARG A 757 2.25 24.04 7.58
N TYR A 758 3.03 23.51 6.62
CA TYR A 758 4.48 23.59 6.64
C TYR A 758 5.08 23.74 5.26
N LEU A 759 6.26 24.30 5.19
CA LEU A 759 7.10 24.33 4.00
C LEU A 759 7.90 23.04 3.90
N LYS A 760 7.95 22.48 2.70
CA LYS A 760 8.76 21.31 2.38
C LYS A 760 9.77 21.65 1.31
N PHE A 761 11.03 21.38 1.56
CA PHE A 761 12.10 21.50 0.58
C PHE A 761 12.81 20.16 0.42
N SER A 762 13.16 19.78 -0.82
CA SER A 762 13.99 18.61 -1.05
C SER A 762 14.88 18.75 -2.27
N LEU A 763 16.07 18.17 -2.17
CA LEU A 763 17.03 17.97 -3.24
C LEU A 763 17.23 16.48 -3.44
N ASN A 764 17.16 16.02 -4.68
CA ASN A 764 17.43 14.63 -5.03
C ASN A 764 18.42 14.57 -6.20
N TYR A 765 19.60 14.05 -5.95
CA TYR A 765 20.65 13.83 -6.96
C TYR A 765 20.74 12.36 -7.31
N THR A 766 20.68 12.04 -8.61
CA THR A 766 20.82 10.68 -9.11
C THR A 766 22.04 10.57 -10.01
N PHE A 767 22.72 9.45 -9.89
CA PHE A 767 23.90 9.15 -10.70
C PHE A 767 23.84 7.72 -11.25
N SER A 768 24.46 7.54 -12.41
CA SER A 768 24.65 6.22 -13.02
C SER A 768 25.93 6.21 -13.88
N ALA A 769 26.66 5.08 -13.85
CA ALA A 769 27.85 4.86 -14.68
C ALA A 769 27.92 3.37 -15.07
N GLY A 770 28.27 3.07 -16.34
CA GLY A 770 28.37 1.71 -16.89
C GLY A 770 27.36 1.40 -17.99
N LYS A 771 27.30 0.13 -18.44
CA LYS A 771 26.40 -0.38 -19.50
C LYS A 771 25.10 -0.95 -18.92
N HIS A 772 23.99 -0.98 -19.67
CA HIS A 772 22.70 -1.49 -19.20
C HIS A 772 22.66 -3.00 -18.98
N PHE A 773 22.10 -3.49 -17.87
CA PHE A 773 21.97 -4.90 -17.55
C PHE A 773 20.59 -5.28 -16.97
N LYS A 774 20.35 -6.59 -16.86
CA LYS A 774 19.13 -7.20 -16.35
C LYS A 774 19.45 -7.96 -15.04
N SER A 775 18.94 -7.50 -13.91
CA SER A 775 19.07 -8.22 -12.64
C SER A 775 17.81 -8.96 -12.25
N ARG A 776 17.93 -10.05 -11.49
CA ARG A 776 16.85 -10.71 -10.77
C ARG A 776 16.74 -10.13 -9.35
N THR A 777 15.56 -10.29 -8.76
CA THR A 777 15.17 -9.61 -7.53
C THR A 777 14.87 -10.58 -6.41
N LEU A 778 15.07 -10.11 -5.18
CA LEU A 778 14.79 -10.83 -3.95
C LEU A 778 13.30 -10.75 -3.58
N GLU A 779 12.71 -11.88 -3.21
CA GLU A 779 11.35 -11.98 -2.67
C GLU A 779 11.38 -12.21 -1.15
N ASN A 780 10.33 -11.80 -0.46
CA ASN A 780 10.22 -11.88 1.00
C ASN A 780 8.89 -12.51 1.42
N GLY A 781 8.92 -13.46 2.35
CA GLY A 781 7.76 -14.24 2.78
C GLY A 781 7.09 -13.82 4.10
N SER A 782 7.71 -12.98 4.94
CA SER A 782 7.24 -12.68 6.32
C SER A 782 6.45 -11.38 6.48
N GLU A 783 6.07 -10.72 5.40
CA GLU A 783 5.51 -9.37 5.44
C GLU A 783 4.12 -9.27 6.08
N ALA A 784 3.29 -10.29 5.91
CA ALA A 784 1.99 -10.35 6.54
C ALA A 784 2.10 -10.21 8.07
N GLU A 785 3.03 -10.93 8.66
CA GLU A 785 3.25 -10.99 10.10
C GLU A 785 3.95 -9.74 10.61
N LYS A 786 4.90 -9.18 9.86
CA LYS A 786 5.54 -7.89 10.19
C LYS A 786 4.55 -6.74 10.22
N ASN A 787 3.50 -6.79 9.39
CA ASN A 787 2.44 -5.79 9.42
C ASN A 787 1.62 -5.82 10.72
N ARG A 788 1.52 -6.97 11.36
CA ARG A 788 0.84 -7.15 12.66
C ARG A 788 1.66 -6.60 13.84
N LEU A 789 2.93 -6.28 13.63
CA LEU A 789 3.83 -5.67 14.62
C LEU A 789 3.75 -4.13 14.67
N LYS A 790 3.01 -3.49 13.77
CA LYS A 790 2.99 -2.02 13.64
C LYS A 790 2.14 -1.34 14.69
N ARG A 791 2.56 -0.13 15.01
CA ARG A 791 1.88 0.75 15.97
C ARG A 791 0.56 1.30 15.42
N THR A 792 -0.44 1.46 16.30
CA THR A 792 -1.67 2.19 16.00
C THR A 792 -1.48 3.72 15.90
N SER A 793 -0.29 4.24 16.27
CA SER A 793 0.00 5.68 16.15
C SER A 793 0.07 6.20 14.70
N ASP A 794 0.18 5.29 13.71
CA ASP A 794 0.12 5.66 12.30
C ASP A 794 -1.33 5.79 11.77
N THR A 795 -2.32 5.58 12.63
CA THR A 795 -3.77 5.69 12.30
C THR A 795 -4.46 6.90 12.94
N ARG A 796 -3.73 7.80 13.60
CA ARG A 796 -4.24 9.10 14.06
C ARG A 796 -3.91 10.22 13.09
#